data_1abb1ffa44a4a57b82c6cc8313ef8f95
#
_entry.id   1abb1ffa44a4a57b82c6cc8313ef8f95
#
_cell.length_a   1.000
_cell.length_b   1.000
_cell.length_c   1.000
_cell.angle_alpha   90.00
_cell.angle_beta   90.00
_cell.angle_gamma   90.00
#
_symmetry.space_group_name_H-M   'P 1'
#
loop_
_entity.id
_entity.type
_entity.pdbx_description
1 polymer ?
#
loop_
_entity_poly.entity_id
_entity_poly.type
_entity_poly.pdbx_seq_one_letter_code
_entity_poly.pdbx_strand_id
1 'polypeptide(L)'
;MVLIAALSLSTCLKSKTSVDYSEFKQILEYSTEADGITSEKIDKIVSTNGSSVIKSNLSNKTYTTFQLCEVVFKNYNIDFSIKINGSIVKSFTTNYSRSADVVATLEEDLAKAGVSYTYTDPNAGSIWSTLMPIFGYVLVAIVFFIIMMQTQGGTKGAMNFAKTNARLNHNLKVRFTDVAGAEEEKAELAEVVDFLKNPKKFSELGARIPKGVLLVGPPGTGKTLFAKAVAGEAGVPFFSISGSDFVEMFVGVGASRVRDLFDAAKKNMPCIIFIDEIDAVGRQRGTGLGGGHDEREQTLNQLLVQMDGFESNDGIIVMAATNRADILDPALLRPGRFDRQIFVNVPDVRGREAILKVHARNKPLSPDVNFRTVARMTSGFSGADLENLLNEAAILAARANRRFITNKDLYEGVNKVLLGPQKKSRLVTETDKRITAYHESGHAILARLLPHCDPVHEVSIIPRGQAAGYTMTRPDNDDDHLTKAKLLDDIVMALGGRVAEELIIKDISAGASGDIQAVSKRARLMVTEWGMSEKVGPISYASDKEVFIGRDMASHVTYSEETAAIIDEEVRDIVESSLAKARELLKTHKKLLDNMARLLIEHETIFTEEVDMVMAGKDPEEIMKFMDENEQKLSENPFERKSNPVIVKEKPVGEGKPETSAPEKAEEKSDKGDSGEEKGKHE
;
A
#
# COMPACT_ATOMS: atom_id res chain seq x y z
N MET A 1 -10.34 -37.38 5.10
CA MET A 1 -11.52 -37.61 5.96
C MET A 1 -12.24 -38.94 5.66
N VAL A 2 -12.46 -39.35 4.44
CA VAL A 2 -13.14 -40.65 4.09
C VAL A 2 -12.30 -41.86 4.49
N LEU A 3 -10.96 -41.81 4.46
CA LEU A 3 -10.07 -42.91 4.84
C LEU A 3 -10.03 -43.15 6.36
N ILE A 4 -10.21 -42.11 7.17
CA ILE A 4 -10.26 -42.20 8.65
C ILE A 4 -11.61 -42.79 9.09
N ALA A 5 -12.69 -42.50 8.36
CA ALA A 5 -14.00 -43.09 8.59
C ALA A 5 -14.05 -44.59 8.23
N ALA A 6 -13.34 -45.04 7.18
CA ALA A 6 -13.24 -46.43 6.80
C ALA A 6 -12.41 -47.28 7.78
N LEU A 7 -11.37 -46.71 8.40
CA LEU A 7 -10.57 -47.36 9.43
C LEU A 7 -11.31 -47.46 10.79
N SER A 8 -12.25 -46.58 11.06
CA SER A 8 -13.06 -46.62 12.29
C SER A 8 -14.24 -47.60 12.20
N LEU A 9 -14.65 -48.00 11.00
CA LEU A 9 -15.74 -49.00 10.81
C LEU A 9 -15.24 -50.44 10.90
N SER A 10 -13.95 -50.74 10.78
CA SER A 10 -13.41 -52.09 10.89
C SER A 10 -13.15 -52.55 12.35
N THR A 11 -13.29 -51.67 13.34
CA THR A 11 -13.02 -51.97 14.76
C THR A 11 -14.27 -52.25 15.58
N CYS A 12 -15.44 -52.39 14.94
CA CYS A 12 -16.66 -52.88 15.61
C CYS A 12 -16.85 -54.40 15.49
N LEU A 13 -15.76 -55.16 15.46
CA LEU A 13 -15.79 -56.58 15.80
C LEU A 13 -15.97 -56.69 17.31
N LYS A 14 -17.10 -57.25 17.77
CA LYS A 14 -17.38 -57.53 19.18
C LYS A 14 -16.14 -58.20 19.77
N SER A 15 -15.38 -57.53 20.60
CA SER A 15 -14.26 -58.10 21.30
C SER A 15 -14.79 -59.21 22.19
N LYS A 16 -14.39 -60.47 21.92
CA LYS A 16 -14.69 -61.58 22.80
C LYS A 16 -14.02 -61.31 24.15
N THR A 17 -14.72 -61.60 25.21
CA THR A 17 -14.19 -61.42 26.57
C THR A 17 -13.05 -62.42 26.79
N SER A 18 -11.86 -61.90 27.08
CA SER A 18 -10.69 -62.73 27.40
C SER A 18 -10.83 -63.36 28.77
N VAL A 19 -10.53 -64.63 28.89
CA VAL A 19 -10.68 -65.46 30.11
C VAL A 19 -9.36 -66.14 30.39
N ASP A 20 -9.06 -66.39 31.67
CA ASP A 20 -7.91 -67.20 32.06
C ASP A 20 -8.07 -68.68 31.64
N TYR A 21 -6.99 -69.32 31.19
CA TYR A 21 -6.98 -70.65 30.76
C TYR A 21 -7.44 -71.65 31.89
N SER A 22 -7.11 -71.30 33.16
CA SER A 22 -7.57 -72.09 34.33
C SER A 22 -9.10 -72.05 34.49
N GLU A 23 -9.75 -70.92 34.20
CA GLU A 23 -11.22 -70.84 34.23
C GLU A 23 -11.87 -71.65 33.09
N PHE A 24 -11.29 -71.63 31.91
CA PHE A 24 -11.75 -72.45 30.80
C PHE A 24 -11.67 -73.98 31.13
N LYS A 25 -10.54 -74.39 31.75
CA LYS A 25 -10.35 -75.81 32.14
C LYS A 25 -11.36 -76.23 33.18
N GLN A 26 -11.67 -75.43 34.18
CA GLN A 26 -12.72 -75.70 35.17
C GLN A 26 -14.10 -75.80 34.53
N ILE A 27 -14.43 -74.94 33.58
CA ILE A 27 -15.70 -75.09 32.81
C ILE A 27 -15.76 -76.35 32.03
N LEU A 28 -14.66 -76.80 31.45
CA LEU A 28 -14.57 -78.04 30.71
C LEU A 28 -14.75 -79.27 31.65
N GLU A 29 -14.07 -79.30 32.79
CA GLU A 29 -14.22 -80.33 33.83
C GLU A 29 -15.67 -80.36 34.33
N TYR A 30 -16.30 -79.23 34.64
CA TYR A 30 -17.71 -79.21 35.06
C TYR A 30 -18.68 -79.66 33.95
N SER A 31 -18.32 -79.56 32.68
CA SER A 31 -19.12 -80.01 31.57
C SER A 31 -19.07 -81.55 31.40
N THR A 32 -18.08 -82.24 31.95
CA THR A 32 -17.95 -83.73 31.91
C THR A 32 -18.66 -84.37 33.06
N GLU A 33 -19.06 -83.67 34.11
CA GLU A 33 -19.78 -84.25 35.26
C GLU A 33 -21.27 -84.50 34.98
N ALA A 34 -21.88 -85.52 35.65
CA ALA A 34 -23.26 -85.93 35.44
C ALA A 34 -24.30 -84.80 35.59
N ASP A 35 -24.01 -83.80 36.47
CA ASP A 35 -24.90 -82.65 36.73
C ASP A 35 -24.69 -81.50 35.76
N GLY A 36 -23.68 -81.60 34.90
CA GLY A 36 -23.28 -80.52 33.97
C GLY A 36 -22.84 -79.26 34.65
N ILE A 37 -22.88 -78.09 33.95
CA ILE A 37 -22.49 -76.81 34.44
C ILE A 37 -23.67 -76.13 35.13
N THR A 38 -23.68 -76.08 36.47
CA THR A 38 -24.71 -75.38 37.25
C THR A 38 -24.30 -73.98 37.73
N SER A 39 -25.26 -73.18 38.15
CA SER A 39 -24.96 -71.82 38.68
C SER A 39 -24.02 -71.87 39.89
N GLU A 40 -24.17 -72.91 40.76
CA GLU A 40 -23.33 -73.07 41.92
C GLU A 40 -21.88 -73.43 41.56
N LYS A 41 -21.67 -74.20 40.50
CA LYS A 41 -20.34 -74.53 39.96
C LYS A 41 -19.69 -73.32 39.29
N ILE A 42 -20.46 -72.44 38.57
CA ILE A 42 -19.96 -71.17 38.05
C ILE A 42 -19.44 -70.24 39.17
N ASP A 43 -20.17 -70.22 40.30
CA ASP A 43 -19.78 -69.39 41.46
C ASP A 43 -18.50 -69.90 42.15
N LYS A 44 -18.12 -71.15 41.92
CA LYS A 44 -16.90 -71.80 42.46
C LYS A 44 -15.67 -71.64 41.53
N ILE A 45 -15.83 -71.11 40.30
CA ILE A 45 -14.72 -70.93 39.35
C ILE A 45 -13.71 -69.98 39.95
N VAL A 46 -12.44 -70.33 39.94
CA VAL A 46 -11.34 -69.55 40.44
C VAL A 46 -10.34 -69.26 39.33
N SER A 47 -10.03 -67.99 39.12
CA SER A 47 -9.00 -67.58 38.18
C SER A 47 -7.61 -67.68 38.84
N THR A 48 -6.58 -67.92 38.02
CA THR A 48 -5.18 -67.90 38.45
C THR A 48 -4.78 -66.50 38.98
N ASN A 49 -5.45 -65.43 38.51
CA ASN A 49 -5.20 -64.03 38.82
C ASN A 49 -6.12 -63.48 39.93
N GLY A 50 -6.91 -64.31 40.61
CA GLY A 50 -7.72 -63.97 41.77
C GLY A 50 -9.12 -63.39 41.50
N SER A 51 -9.47 -63.03 40.29
CA SER A 51 -10.82 -62.56 39.92
C SER A 51 -11.32 -63.35 38.71
N SER A 52 -12.41 -64.13 38.84
CA SER A 52 -12.97 -64.92 37.75
C SER A 52 -13.79 -64.03 36.78
N VAL A 53 -13.37 -63.96 35.50
CA VAL A 53 -14.08 -63.31 34.43
C VAL A 53 -15.31 -64.05 34.01
N ILE A 54 -15.28 -65.37 34.00
CA ILE A 54 -16.44 -66.25 33.72
C ILE A 54 -17.49 -66.06 34.79
N LYS A 55 -17.13 -66.13 36.05
CA LYS A 55 -18.00 -65.87 37.19
C LYS A 55 -18.64 -64.47 37.09
N SER A 56 -17.88 -63.42 36.85
CA SER A 56 -18.42 -62.06 36.74
C SER A 56 -19.39 -61.86 35.57
N ASN A 57 -19.25 -62.66 34.50
CA ASN A 57 -20.10 -62.57 33.31
C ASN A 57 -21.30 -63.49 33.34
N LEU A 58 -21.26 -64.59 34.10
CA LEU A 58 -22.29 -65.64 34.12
C LEU A 58 -23.04 -65.74 35.45
N SER A 59 -22.48 -65.28 36.56
CA SER A 59 -23.11 -65.28 37.88
C SER A 59 -24.29 -64.30 37.95
N ASN A 60 -25.47 -64.79 37.49
CA ASN A 60 -26.71 -64.05 37.61
C ASN A 60 -27.78 -64.99 38.12
N LYS A 61 -28.48 -64.65 39.21
CA LYS A 61 -29.51 -65.48 39.89
C LYS A 61 -30.65 -65.93 38.96
N THR A 62 -30.81 -65.40 37.80
CA THR A 62 -31.82 -65.76 36.81
C THR A 62 -31.38 -66.88 35.87
N TYR A 63 -30.12 -67.28 35.92
CA TYR A 63 -29.59 -68.35 35.04
C TYR A 63 -29.45 -69.68 35.82
N THR A 64 -30.10 -70.66 35.33
CA THR A 64 -30.15 -72.01 36.02
C THR A 64 -29.39 -73.08 35.26
N THR A 65 -29.25 -72.98 33.96
CA THR A 65 -28.58 -74.02 33.12
C THR A 65 -27.53 -73.35 32.22
N PHE A 66 -26.35 -73.94 32.20
CA PHE A 66 -25.21 -73.48 31.35
C PHE A 66 -24.72 -74.73 30.58
N GLN A 67 -24.38 -74.56 29.31
CA GLN A 67 -23.86 -75.62 28.46
C GLN A 67 -22.73 -75.11 27.58
N LEU A 68 -21.57 -75.75 27.57
CA LEU A 68 -20.49 -75.49 26.61
C LEU A 68 -20.94 -76.05 25.25
N CYS A 69 -21.02 -75.22 24.22
CA CYS A 69 -21.60 -75.61 22.96
C CYS A 69 -20.65 -75.64 21.77
N GLU A 70 -19.65 -74.84 21.71
CA GLU A 70 -18.71 -74.74 20.57
C GLU A 70 -17.33 -74.38 21.05
N VAL A 71 -16.31 -75.07 20.58
CA VAL A 71 -14.90 -74.73 20.85
C VAL A 71 -14.15 -74.70 19.51
N VAL A 72 -13.48 -73.54 19.27
CA VAL A 72 -12.71 -73.32 18.04
C VAL A 72 -11.25 -73.12 18.41
N PHE A 73 -10.39 -74.01 18.00
CA PHE A 73 -8.94 -73.89 18.16
C PHE A 73 -8.35 -72.94 17.08
N LYS A 74 -7.66 -71.89 17.53
CA LYS A 74 -6.86 -71.01 16.73
C LYS A 74 -5.39 -71.15 17.07
N ASN A 75 -4.52 -70.47 16.38
CA ASN A 75 -3.06 -70.61 16.54
C ASN A 75 -2.56 -70.46 18.01
N TYR A 76 -3.09 -69.52 18.77
CA TYR A 76 -2.68 -69.28 20.15
C TYR A 76 -3.84 -69.12 21.11
N ASN A 77 -5.06 -69.13 20.60
CA ASN A 77 -6.26 -68.90 21.40
C ASN A 77 -7.30 -69.96 21.11
N ILE A 78 -8.08 -70.32 22.16
CA ILE A 78 -9.30 -71.11 22.03
C ILE A 78 -10.47 -70.13 22.19
N ASP A 79 -11.32 -70.09 21.18
CA ASP A 79 -12.60 -69.41 21.28
C ASP A 79 -13.65 -70.49 21.71
N PHE A 80 -14.40 -70.14 22.72
CA PHE A 80 -15.46 -71.02 23.19
C PHE A 80 -16.77 -70.32 23.50
N SER A 81 -17.85 -70.95 23.45
CA SER A 81 -19.18 -70.38 23.66
C SER A 81 -19.96 -71.13 24.70
N ILE A 82 -20.58 -70.43 25.63
CA ILE A 82 -21.47 -71.02 26.67
C ILE A 82 -22.89 -70.57 26.37
N LYS A 83 -23.78 -71.53 26.23
CA LYS A 83 -25.21 -71.34 26.04
C LYS A 83 -25.90 -71.31 27.39
N ILE A 84 -26.72 -70.32 27.66
CA ILE A 84 -27.39 -70.05 28.92
C ILE A 84 -28.88 -70.22 28.73
N ASN A 85 -29.51 -71.03 29.57
CA ASN A 85 -30.95 -71.35 29.53
C ASN A 85 -31.47 -71.70 28.12
N GLY A 86 -30.65 -72.39 27.32
CA GLY A 86 -31.02 -72.85 26.00
C GLY A 86 -31.09 -71.76 24.87
N SER A 87 -30.96 -70.48 25.16
CA SER A 87 -31.22 -69.45 24.17
C SER A 87 -30.10 -68.37 24.06
N ILE A 88 -29.45 -68.01 25.13
CA ILE A 88 -28.46 -66.96 25.18
C ILE A 88 -27.06 -67.55 25.01
N VAL A 89 -26.30 -67.11 24.01
CA VAL A 89 -24.91 -67.51 23.78
C VAL A 89 -23.96 -66.36 24.14
N LYS A 90 -23.01 -66.63 25.06
CA LYS A 90 -21.90 -65.80 25.37
C LYS A 90 -20.61 -66.44 24.91
N SER A 91 -19.79 -65.68 24.17
CA SER A 91 -18.55 -66.18 23.60
C SER A 91 -17.35 -65.62 24.34
N PHE A 92 -16.38 -66.45 24.60
CA PHE A 92 -15.14 -66.10 25.31
C PHE A 92 -13.92 -66.54 24.48
N THR A 93 -12.78 -66.04 24.85
CA THR A 93 -11.49 -66.42 24.27
C THR A 93 -10.46 -66.64 25.38
N THR A 94 -9.64 -67.64 25.26
CA THR A 94 -8.53 -67.90 26.19
C THR A 94 -7.27 -68.28 25.42
N ASN A 95 -6.12 -67.97 26.00
CA ASN A 95 -4.84 -68.35 25.44
C ASN A 95 -4.47 -69.77 25.93
N TYR A 96 -3.86 -70.53 25.07
CA TYR A 96 -3.41 -71.90 25.44
C TYR A 96 -2.03 -72.25 24.82
N SER A 97 -1.33 -73.18 25.43
CA SER A 97 -0.09 -73.68 24.85
C SER A 97 -0.41 -74.73 23.78
N ARG A 98 0.11 -74.56 22.58
CA ARG A 98 -0.09 -75.46 21.45
C ARG A 98 0.87 -76.70 21.50
N SER A 99 1.29 -77.18 22.67
CA SER A 99 2.04 -78.40 22.78
C SER A 99 1.12 -79.57 22.44
N ALA A 100 1.63 -80.55 21.76
CA ALA A 100 0.85 -81.70 21.34
C ALA A 100 0.14 -82.41 22.52
N ASP A 101 0.76 -82.49 23.67
CA ASP A 101 0.22 -83.05 24.89
C ASP A 101 -0.99 -82.31 25.44
N VAL A 102 -0.91 -80.95 25.42
CA VAL A 102 -2.01 -80.11 25.92
C VAL A 102 -3.20 -80.16 24.98
N VAL A 103 -2.95 -80.16 23.67
CA VAL A 103 -4.03 -80.31 22.66
C VAL A 103 -4.69 -81.67 22.77
N ALA A 104 -3.95 -82.76 22.84
CA ALA A 104 -4.50 -84.10 22.96
C ALA A 104 -5.34 -84.29 24.23
N THR A 105 -4.90 -83.73 25.38
CA THR A 105 -5.67 -83.75 26.62
C THR A 105 -6.97 -83.00 26.53
N LEU A 106 -6.93 -81.79 25.89
CA LEU A 106 -8.13 -80.95 25.66
C LEU A 106 -9.13 -81.64 24.71
N GLU A 107 -8.66 -82.30 23.67
CA GLU A 107 -9.50 -83.06 22.74
C GLU A 107 -10.22 -84.25 23.42
N GLU A 108 -9.49 -84.98 24.29
CA GLU A 108 -10.08 -86.06 25.08
C GLU A 108 -11.13 -85.55 26.06
N ASP A 109 -10.85 -84.43 26.76
CA ASP A 109 -11.78 -83.81 27.71
C ASP A 109 -13.03 -83.25 26.98
N LEU A 110 -12.86 -82.62 25.81
CA LEU A 110 -13.99 -82.15 24.98
C LEU A 110 -14.84 -83.28 24.45
N ALA A 111 -14.19 -84.43 24.07
CA ALA A 111 -14.90 -85.59 23.65
C ALA A 111 -15.72 -86.27 24.81
N LYS A 112 -15.19 -86.33 26.03
CA LYS A 112 -15.88 -86.70 27.24
C LYS A 112 -17.05 -85.78 27.57
N ALA A 113 -16.92 -84.53 27.36
CA ALA A 113 -17.97 -83.51 27.58
C ALA A 113 -19.04 -83.47 26.46
N GLY A 114 -18.85 -84.23 25.35
CA GLY A 114 -19.77 -84.25 24.20
C GLY A 114 -19.84 -82.93 23.44
N VAL A 115 -18.77 -82.04 23.51
CA VAL A 115 -18.70 -80.69 22.93
C VAL A 115 -17.99 -80.79 21.58
N SER A 116 -18.61 -80.23 20.53
CA SER A 116 -18.00 -80.16 19.20
C SER A 116 -16.88 -79.15 19.17
N TYR A 117 -15.76 -79.54 18.56
CA TYR A 117 -14.65 -78.60 18.35
C TYR A 117 -14.20 -78.54 16.88
N THR A 118 -13.65 -77.42 16.48
CA THR A 118 -13.14 -77.18 15.13
C THR A 118 -11.78 -76.51 15.16
N TYR A 119 -10.94 -76.75 14.14
CA TYR A 119 -9.69 -76.05 13.92
C TYR A 119 -9.87 -75.05 12.81
N THR A 120 -9.41 -73.81 13.03
CA THR A 120 -9.26 -72.85 11.93
C THR A 120 -7.93 -73.12 11.23
N ASP A 121 -7.97 -73.43 9.94
CA ASP A 121 -6.77 -73.52 9.11
C ASP A 121 -6.10 -72.17 8.95
N PRO A 122 -4.88 -72.02 9.46
CA PRO A 122 -4.15 -70.75 9.33
C PRO A 122 -3.78 -70.47 7.87
N ASN A 123 -3.85 -71.40 6.97
CA ASN A 123 -3.54 -71.30 5.55
C ASN A 123 -4.73 -71.22 4.61
N ALA A 124 -5.96 -71.19 5.13
CA ALA A 124 -7.10 -70.85 4.31
C ALA A 124 -6.94 -69.34 3.88
N GLY A 125 -6.07 -69.14 2.91
CA GLY A 125 -5.71 -67.83 2.38
C GLY A 125 -6.94 -67.19 1.80
N SER A 126 -7.48 -66.25 2.55
CA SER A 126 -8.39 -65.26 1.99
C SER A 126 -7.67 -64.59 0.80
N ILE A 127 -8.27 -64.64 -0.38
CA ILE A 127 -7.79 -63.89 -1.57
C ILE A 127 -7.45 -62.44 -1.22
N TRP A 128 -8.08 -61.89 -0.18
CA TRP A 128 -7.83 -60.57 0.38
C TRP A 128 -6.46 -60.43 1.06
N SER A 129 -5.90 -61.45 1.65
CA SER A 129 -4.56 -61.36 2.29
C SER A 129 -3.43 -61.25 1.24
N THR A 130 -3.65 -61.78 0.03
CA THR A 130 -2.72 -61.68 -1.09
C THR A 130 -2.94 -60.36 -1.88
N LEU A 131 -4.16 -59.83 -1.97
CA LEU A 131 -4.50 -58.63 -2.72
C LEU A 131 -4.26 -57.33 -1.91
N MET A 132 -4.36 -57.37 -0.58
CA MET A 132 -4.17 -56.18 0.28
C MET A 132 -2.79 -55.53 0.12
N PRO A 133 -1.65 -56.23 0.08
CA PRO A 133 -0.35 -55.61 -0.19
C PRO A 133 -0.29 -54.96 -1.57
N ILE A 134 -0.86 -55.60 -2.60
CA ILE A 134 -0.88 -55.10 -3.98
C ILE A 134 -1.71 -53.81 -4.05
N PHE A 135 -2.85 -53.76 -3.35
CA PHE A 135 -3.69 -52.57 -3.26
C PHE A 135 -2.95 -51.40 -2.56
N GLY A 136 -2.15 -51.72 -1.54
CA GLY A 136 -1.27 -50.76 -0.88
C GLY A 136 -0.25 -50.15 -1.83
N TYR A 137 0.41 -50.96 -2.63
CA TYR A 137 1.39 -50.45 -3.63
C TYR A 137 0.72 -49.66 -4.75
N VAL A 138 -0.45 -50.06 -5.22
CA VAL A 138 -1.24 -49.28 -6.21
C VAL A 138 -1.68 -47.92 -5.63
N LEU A 139 -2.12 -47.90 -4.37
CA LEU A 139 -2.52 -46.65 -3.71
C LEU A 139 -1.36 -45.71 -3.52
N VAL A 140 -0.18 -46.23 -3.11
CA VAL A 140 1.06 -45.46 -3.03
C VAL A 140 1.48 -44.92 -4.40
N ALA A 141 1.39 -45.73 -5.47
CA ALA A 141 1.68 -45.32 -6.83
C ALA A 141 0.70 -44.23 -7.31
N ILE A 142 -0.58 -44.33 -6.98
CA ILE A 142 -1.60 -43.31 -7.31
C ILE A 142 -1.31 -42.00 -6.53
N VAL A 143 -1.00 -42.07 -5.23
CA VAL A 143 -0.64 -40.92 -4.44
C VAL A 143 0.65 -40.27 -4.98
N PHE A 144 1.65 -41.07 -5.31
CA PHE A 144 2.87 -40.58 -5.94
C PHE A 144 2.61 -39.92 -7.29
N PHE A 145 1.72 -40.52 -8.11
CA PHE A 145 1.31 -39.95 -9.40
C PHE A 145 0.53 -38.67 -9.23
N ILE A 146 -0.36 -38.57 -8.22
CA ILE A 146 -1.07 -37.33 -7.88
C ILE A 146 -0.10 -36.25 -7.42
N ILE A 147 0.87 -36.59 -6.56
CA ILE A 147 1.93 -35.67 -6.12
C ILE A 147 2.78 -35.24 -7.32
N MET A 148 3.12 -36.14 -8.20
CA MET A 148 3.88 -35.85 -9.42
C MET A 148 3.08 -34.97 -10.40
N MET A 149 1.76 -35.18 -10.55
CA MET A 149 0.88 -34.31 -11.31
C MET A 149 0.72 -32.93 -10.64
N GLN A 150 0.67 -32.87 -9.31
CA GLN A 150 0.62 -31.61 -8.57
C GLN A 150 1.95 -30.84 -8.68
N THR A 151 3.10 -31.50 -8.67
CA THR A 151 4.39 -30.87 -8.88
C THR A 151 4.59 -30.45 -10.34
N GLN A 152 4.06 -31.16 -11.33
CA GLN A 152 4.02 -30.68 -12.73
C GLN A 152 3.02 -29.54 -12.96
N GLY A 153 1.94 -29.45 -12.16
CA GLY A 153 1.05 -28.28 -12.12
C GLY A 153 1.72 -27.05 -11.50
N GLY A 154 2.63 -27.24 -10.57
CA GLY A 154 3.43 -26.17 -9.94
C GLY A 154 4.35 -25.44 -10.93
N THR A 155 4.89 -26.11 -11.94
CA THR A 155 5.68 -25.47 -13.01
C THR A 155 4.83 -24.56 -13.90
N LYS A 156 3.57 -24.86 -14.16
CA LYS A 156 2.65 -23.92 -14.86
C LYS A 156 2.26 -22.73 -13.99
N GLY A 157 2.15 -22.90 -12.66
CA GLY A 157 1.98 -21.81 -11.70
C GLY A 157 3.21 -20.90 -11.65
N ALA A 158 4.40 -21.45 -11.55
CA ALA A 158 5.66 -20.70 -11.56
C ALA A 158 5.88 -19.94 -12.88
N MET A 159 5.51 -20.51 -14.02
CA MET A 159 5.54 -19.81 -15.33
C MET A 159 4.52 -18.69 -15.42
N ASN A 160 3.38 -18.73 -14.70
CA ASN A 160 2.44 -17.63 -14.66
C ASN A 160 2.89 -16.48 -13.74
N PHE A 161 3.70 -16.73 -12.72
CA PHE A 161 4.33 -15.69 -11.89
C PHE A 161 5.39 -14.88 -12.66
N ALA A 162 5.99 -15.47 -13.69
CA ALA A 162 6.99 -14.81 -14.53
C ALA A 162 6.38 -13.93 -15.63
N LYS A 163 5.06 -14.04 -15.91
CA LYS A 163 4.41 -13.21 -16.92
C LYS A 163 4.31 -11.75 -16.49
N THR A 164 4.53 -10.86 -17.44
CA THR A 164 4.41 -9.42 -17.19
C THR A 164 2.99 -9.03 -16.84
N ASN A 165 2.83 -8.19 -15.80
CA ASN A 165 1.57 -7.54 -15.42
C ASN A 165 1.36 -6.21 -16.18
N ALA A 166 2.09 -5.95 -17.25
CA ALA A 166 1.99 -4.71 -18.00
C ALA A 166 0.55 -4.47 -18.48
N ARG A 167 0.04 -3.28 -18.18
CA ARG A 167 -1.31 -2.86 -18.61
C ARG A 167 -1.24 -2.40 -20.04
N LEU A 168 -1.87 -3.15 -20.94
CA LEU A 168 -2.03 -2.77 -22.34
C LEU A 168 -3.28 -1.91 -22.50
N ASN A 169 -3.12 -0.68 -22.97
CA ASN A 169 -4.20 0.23 -23.32
C ASN A 169 -4.16 0.51 -24.81
N HIS A 170 -5.15 0.03 -25.56
CA HIS A 170 -5.24 0.25 -27.02
C HIS A 170 -5.79 1.63 -27.43
N ASN A 171 -6.63 2.25 -26.57
CA ASN A 171 -7.32 3.50 -26.90
C ASN A 171 -7.21 4.49 -25.75
N LEU A 172 -6.10 5.19 -25.66
CA LEU A 172 -5.97 6.31 -24.72
C LEU A 172 -6.72 7.53 -25.26
N LYS A 173 -7.60 8.08 -24.40
CA LYS A 173 -8.35 9.32 -24.71
C LYS A 173 -7.56 10.58 -24.39
N VAL A 174 -6.50 10.46 -23.60
CA VAL A 174 -5.64 11.58 -23.18
C VAL A 174 -4.89 12.14 -24.38
N ARG A 175 -4.89 13.47 -24.53
CA ARG A 175 -4.24 14.21 -25.63
C ARG A 175 -3.35 15.30 -25.05
N PHE A 176 -2.53 15.96 -25.88
CA PHE A 176 -1.75 17.13 -25.47
C PHE A 176 -2.62 18.30 -24.98
N THR A 177 -3.89 18.36 -25.41
CA THR A 177 -4.87 19.34 -24.91
C THR A 177 -5.26 19.15 -23.44
N ASP A 178 -5.02 17.96 -22.88
CA ASP A 178 -5.27 17.65 -21.46
C ASP A 178 -4.04 17.92 -20.59
N VAL A 179 -2.88 18.14 -21.22
CA VAL A 179 -1.65 18.55 -20.56
C VAL A 179 -1.57 20.07 -20.68
N ALA A 180 -1.69 20.77 -19.57
CA ALA A 180 -1.63 22.22 -19.53
C ALA A 180 -0.24 22.69 -19.06
N GLY A 181 0.23 23.82 -19.58
CA GLY A 181 1.59 24.32 -19.36
C GLY A 181 2.64 23.46 -20.07
N ALA A 182 3.91 23.69 -19.79
CA ALA A 182 5.04 22.92 -20.32
C ALA A 182 5.02 22.83 -21.85
N GLU A 183 4.95 23.98 -22.51
CA GLU A 183 4.82 24.05 -23.99
C GLU A 183 6.10 23.58 -24.70
N GLU A 184 7.26 23.82 -24.09
CA GLU A 184 8.56 23.38 -24.58
C GLU A 184 8.66 21.84 -24.57
N GLU A 185 8.29 21.23 -23.45
CA GLU A 185 8.28 19.76 -23.31
C GLU A 185 7.27 19.12 -24.25
N LYS A 186 6.11 19.77 -24.47
CA LYS A 186 5.13 19.31 -25.50
C LYS A 186 5.71 19.39 -26.89
N ALA A 187 6.43 20.46 -27.24
CA ALA A 187 7.05 20.61 -28.56
C ALA A 187 8.07 19.51 -28.82
N GLU A 188 8.94 19.20 -27.83
CA GLU A 188 9.89 18.10 -27.93
C GLU A 188 9.19 16.72 -28.06
N LEU A 189 8.12 16.51 -27.32
CA LEU A 189 7.36 15.26 -27.36
C LEU A 189 6.51 15.16 -28.65
N ALA A 190 6.12 16.27 -29.26
CA ALA A 190 5.43 16.29 -30.54
C ALA A 190 6.31 15.72 -31.68
N GLU A 191 7.64 15.88 -31.61
CA GLU A 191 8.54 15.22 -32.55
C GLU A 191 8.46 13.68 -32.42
N VAL A 192 8.35 13.17 -31.21
CA VAL A 192 8.19 11.73 -30.94
C VAL A 192 6.86 11.22 -31.53
N VAL A 193 5.80 12.02 -31.41
CA VAL A 193 4.49 11.71 -32.01
C VAL A 193 4.55 11.71 -33.54
N ASP A 194 5.13 12.75 -34.18
CA ASP A 194 5.27 12.82 -35.66
C ASP A 194 6.08 11.62 -36.17
N PHE A 195 7.06 11.24 -35.42
CA PHE A 195 7.91 10.10 -35.67
C PHE A 195 7.12 8.76 -35.66
N LEU A 196 6.31 8.51 -34.62
CA LEU A 196 5.45 7.31 -34.58
C LEU A 196 4.39 7.29 -35.69
N LYS A 197 3.91 8.47 -36.10
CA LYS A 197 2.93 8.61 -37.20
C LYS A 197 3.57 8.44 -38.58
N ASN A 198 4.75 9.01 -38.79
CA ASN A 198 5.40 9.14 -40.11
C ASN A 198 6.88 8.72 -40.08
N PRO A 199 7.23 7.47 -39.73
CA PRO A 199 8.65 7.05 -39.57
C PRO A 199 9.46 7.22 -40.88
N LYS A 200 8.84 7.07 -42.04
CA LYS A 200 9.52 7.18 -43.37
C LYS A 200 10.12 8.55 -43.62
N LYS A 201 9.43 9.63 -43.22
CA LYS A 201 9.90 11.03 -43.35
C LYS A 201 11.26 11.25 -42.72
N PHE A 202 11.53 10.62 -41.60
CA PHE A 202 12.79 10.74 -40.87
C PHE A 202 13.88 9.80 -41.41
N SER A 203 13.52 8.57 -41.77
CA SER A 203 14.47 7.59 -42.32
C SER A 203 15.01 7.99 -43.71
N GLU A 204 14.21 8.63 -44.55
CA GLU A 204 14.60 9.13 -45.87
C GLU A 204 15.65 10.24 -45.77
N LEU A 205 15.64 11.03 -44.71
CA LEU A 205 16.64 12.05 -44.39
C LEU A 205 17.86 11.50 -43.64
N GLY A 206 17.89 10.20 -43.32
CA GLY A 206 18.96 9.58 -42.52
C GLY A 206 18.92 9.93 -41.05
N ALA A 207 17.84 10.51 -40.54
CA ALA A 207 17.68 10.82 -39.13
C ALA A 207 17.50 9.54 -38.30
N ARG A 208 18.18 9.46 -37.19
CA ARG A 208 18.03 8.34 -36.25
C ARG A 208 16.88 8.63 -35.28
N ILE A 209 16.01 7.66 -35.13
CA ILE A 209 14.88 7.70 -34.21
C ILE A 209 15.40 7.47 -32.79
N PRO A 210 14.98 8.27 -31.78
CA PRO A 210 15.30 7.95 -30.41
C PRO A 210 14.61 6.63 -30.03
N LYS A 211 15.39 5.67 -29.52
CA LYS A 211 14.85 4.42 -29.00
C LYS A 211 14.16 4.61 -27.65
N GLY A 212 14.66 5.57 -26.86
CA GLY A 212 14.15 5.84 -25.54
C GLY A 212 14.09 7.32 -25.20
N VAL A 213 13.07 7.68 -24.44
CA VAL A 213 12.84 9.01 -23.88
C VAL A 213 12.72 8.90 -22.37
N LEU A 214 13.59 9.60 -21.64
CA LEU A 214 13.55 9.67 -20.20
C LEU A 214 12.89 10.99 -19.74
N LEU A 215 11.78 10.87 -19.00
CA LEU A 215 11.12 12.01 -18.37
C LEU A 215 11.66 12.16 -16.95
N VAL A 216 12.32 13.29 -16.70
CA VAL A 216 12.98 13.60 -15.42
C VAL A 216 12.26 14.77 -14.76
N GLY A 217 12.04 14.73 -13.45
CA GLY A 217 11.52 15.91 -12.73
C GLY A 217 10.90 15.55 -11.39
N PRO A 218 10.50 16.55 -10.60
CA PRO A 218 9.89 16.36 -9.30
C PRO A 218 8.62 15.51 -9.36
N PRO A 219 8.19 14.87 -8.25
CA PRO A 219 6.92 14.15 -8.21
C PRO A 219 5.75 15.11 -8.46
N GLY A 220 4.68 14.58 -9.07
CA GLY A 220 3.45 15.36 -9.32
C GLY A 220 3.49 16.29 -10.53
N THR A 221 4.60 16.40 -11.28
CA THR A 221 4.71 17.27 -12.46
C THR A 221 4.02 16.74 -13.72
N GLY A 222 3.46 15.52 -13.69
CA GLY A 222 2.66 14.98 -14.80
C GLY A 222 3.43 14.08 -15.77
N LYS A 223 4.62 13.57 -15.44
CA LYS A 223 5.44 12.69 -16.30
C LYS A 223 4.65 11.53 -16.90
N THR A 224 3.90 10.82 -16.09
CA THR A 224 3.03 9.72 -16.54
C THR A 224 1.89 10.22 -17.45
N LEU A 225 1.38 11.43 -17.22
CA LEU A 225 0.36 12.06 -18.05
C LEU A 225 0.92 12.41 -19.44
N PHE A 226 2.13 12.95 -19.50
CA PHE A 226 2.84 13.20 -20.77
C PHE A 226 3.01 11.93 -21.60
N ALA A 227 3.49 10.84 -20.98
CA ALA A 227 3.66 9.57 -21.69
C ALA A 227 2.32 9.06 -22.28
N LYS A 228 1.24 9.17 -21.50
CA LYS A 228 -0.12 8.82 -21.97
C LYS A 228 -0.61 9.75 -23.10
N ALA A 229 -0.30 11.04 -23.02
CA ALA A 229 -0.67 12.02 -24.03
C ALA A 229 0.05 11.77 -25.35
N VAL A 230 1.35 11.43 -25.31
CA VAL A 230 2.12 11.04 -26.50
C VAL A 230 1.50 9.82 -27.19
N ALA A 231 1.20 8.76 -26.43
CA ALA A 231 0.59 7.55 -26.98
C ALA A 231 -0.82 7.82 -27.54
N GLY A 232 -1.62 8.61 -26.81
CA GLY A 232 -2.93 9.02 -27.26
C GLY A 232 -2.89 9.88 -28.50
N GLU A 233 -1.98 10.84 -28.59
CA GLU A 233 -1.81 11.72 -29.77
C GLU A 233 -1.28 10.95 -30.98
N ALA A 234 -0.34 10.02 -30.76
CA ALA A 234 0.16 9.13 -31.80
C ALA A 234 -0.87 8.07 -32.25
N GLY A 235 -1.84 7.73 -31.40
CA GLY A 235 -2.85 6.69 -31.67
C GLY A 235 -2.28 5.28 -31.61
N VAL A 236 -1.22 5.05 -30.84
CA VAL A 236 -0.52 3.76 -30.73
C VAL A 236 -0.82 3.05 -29.42
N PRO A 237 -0.69 1.70 -29.37
CA PRO A 237 -0.81 0.93 -28.14
C PRO A 237 0.19 1.40 -27.08
N PHE A 238 -0.26 1.40 -25.82
CA PHE A 238 0.52 1.86 -24.67
C PHE A 238 0.64 0.76 -23.62
N PHE A 239 1.87 0.28 -23.41
CA PHE A 239 2.20 -0.68 -22.36
C PHE A 239 2.73 0.07 -21.15
N SER A 240 2.06 -0.01 -20.02
CA SER A 240 2.48 0.66 -18.79
C SER A 240 2.83 -0.34 -17.71
N ILE A 241 4.00 -0.15 -17.09
CA ILE A 241 4.50 -0.95 -15.97
C ILE A 241 5.25 -0.04 -14.99
N SER A 242 5.26 -0.38 -13.70
CA SER A 242 6.14 0.27 -12.73
C SER A 242 7.50 -0.42 -12.69
N GLY A 243 8.59 0.33 -12.50
CA GLY A 243 9.90 -0.23 -12.26
C GLY A 243 9.92 -1.17 -11.05
N SER A 244 9.12 -0.89 -10.04
CA SER A 244 8.95 -1.77 -8.87
C SER A 244 8.39 -3.16 -9.21
N ASP A 245 7.58 -3.28 -10.28
CA ASP A 245 7.02 -4.57 -10.71
C ASP A 245 8.08 -5.54 -11.25
N PHE A 246 9.26 -5.05 -11.57
CA PHE A 246 10.40 -5.87 -12.00
C PHE A 246 11.26 -6.37 -10.83
N VAL A 247 11.09 -5.80 -9.63
CA VAL A 247 11.87 -6.17 -8.44
C VAL A 247 11.12 -7.25 -7.68
N GLU A 248 11.66 -8.47 -7.69
CA GLU A 248 11.08 -9.63 -7.03
C GLU A 248 12.12 -10.32 -6.12
N MET A 249 11.65 -11.17 -5.21
CA MET A 249 12.54 -11.92 -4.32
C MET A 249 13.25 -13.08 -5.01
N PHE A 250 12.74 -13.53 -6.17
CA PHE A 250 13.28 -14.69 -6.89
C PHE A 250 14.13 -14.26 -8.08
N VAL A 251 15.38 -14.69 -8.10
CA VAL A 251 16.34 -14.36 -9.15
C VAL A 251 15.82 -14.81 -10.53
N GLY A 252 15.86 -13.89 -11.50
CA GLY A 252 15.49 -14.13 -12.88
C GLY A 252 14.02 -13.89 -13.25
N VAL A 253 13.13 -13.66 -12.28
CA VAL A 253 11.72 -13.35 -12.54
C VAL A 253 11.58 -11.97 -13.18
N GLY A 254 12.25 -10.96 -12.64
CA GLY A 254 12.26 -9.60 -13.21
C GLY A 254 12.79 -9.60 -14.65
N ALA A 255 13.91 -10.28 -14.92
CA ALA A 255 14.45 -10.43 -16.27
C ALA A 255 13.48 -11.14 -17.23
N SER A 256 12.70 -12.10 -16.76
CA SER A 256 11.66 -12.76 -17.56
C SER A 256 10.52 -11.81 -17.89
N ARG A 257 10.06 -11.02 -16.93
CA ARG A 257 9.00 -10.00 -17.16
C ARG A 257 9.45 -8.93 -18.17
N VAL A 258 10.71 -8.52 -18.12
CA VAL A 258 11.27 -7.61 -19.13
C VAL A 258 11.17 -8.23 -20.52
N ARG A 259 11.63 -9.49 -20.71
CA ARG A 259 11.51 -10.19 -22.00
C ARG A 259 10.07 -10.27 -22.49
N ASP A 260 9.16 -10.72 -21.63
CA ASP A 260 7.74 -10.84 -21.96
C ASP A 260 7.12 -9.51 -22.39
N LEU A 261 7.48 -8.41 -21.72
CA LEU A 261 7.03 -7.07 -22.05
C LEU A 261 7.47 -6.65 -23.47
N PHE A 262 8.75 -6.81 -23.76
CA PHE A 262 9.30 -6.46 -25.07
C PHE A 262 8.77 -7.39 -26.18
N ASP A 263 8.58 -8.67 -25.91
CA ASP A 263 7.97 -9.62 -26.84
C ASP A 263 6.49 -9.29 -27.13
N ALA A 264 5.77 -8.81 -26.11
CA ALA A 264 4.40 -8.31 -26.28
C ALA A 264 4.38 -7.01 -27.11
N ALA A 265 5.32 -6.11 -26.89
CA ALA A 265 5.47 -4.87 -27.65
C ALA A 265 5.80 -5.15 -29.12
N LYS A 266 6.72 -6.06 -29.43
CA LYS A 266 7.08 -6.49 -30.78
C LYS A 266 5.88 -7.03 -31.57
N LYS A 267 4.90 -7.62 -30.90
CA LYS A 267 3.67 -8.13 -31.54
C LYS A 267 2.64 -7.04 -31.83
N ASN A 268 2.82 -5.85 -31.23
CA ASN A 268 1.86 -4.74 -31.31
C ASN A 268 2.50 -3.44 -31.83
N MET A 269 3.45 -3.55 -32.72
CA MET A 269 4.12 -2.39 -33.36
C MET A 269 3.19 -1.66 -34.31
N PRO A 270 3.23 -0.30 -34.42
CA PRO A 270 4.01 0.60 -33.59
C PRO A 270 3.40 0.77 -32.19
N CYS A 271 4.23 0.92 -31.13
CA CYS A 271 3.74 1.05 -29.76
C CYS A 271 4.71 1.82 -28.85
N ILE A 272 4.20 2.22 -27.69
CA ILE A 272 5.01 2.83 -26.62
C ILE A 272 5.05 1.88 -25.42
N ILE A 273 6.27 1.62 -24.90
CA ILE A 273 6.49 0.99 -23.61
C ILE A 273 6.79 2.11 -22.61
N PHE A 274 6.00 2.21 -21.55
CA PHE A 274 6.22 3.18 -20.49
C PHE A 274 6.60 2.48 -19.16
N ILE A 275 7.74 2.86 -18.61
CA ILE A 275 8.26 2.36 -17.34
C ILE A 275 8.24 3.52 -16.34
N ASP A 276 7.31 3.49 -15.40
CA ASP A 276 7.27 4.49 -14.33
C ASP A 276 8.25 4.10 -13.22
N GLU A 277 8.80 5.07 -12.51
CA GLU A 277 9.76 4.84 -11.41
C GLU A 277 10.94 3.94 -11.85
N ILE A 278 11.57 4.25 -12.98
CA ILE A 278 12.68 3.43 -13.52
C ILE A 278 13.85 3.31 -12.55
N ASP A 279 14.01 4.24 -11.64
CA ASP A 279 15.03 4.26 -10.57
C ASP A 279 14.90 3.07 -9.61
N ALA A 280 13.75 2.41 -9.52
CA ALA A 280 13.59 1.17 -8.76
C ALA A 280 14.48 0.03 -9.28
N VAL A 281 14.71 -0.02 -10.60
CA VAL A 281 15.53 -1.04 -11.28
C VAL A 281 16.85 -0.46 -11.79
N GLY A 282 16.83 0.78 -12.26
CA GLY A 282 17.92 1.43 -12.96
C GLY A 282 18.98 2.08 -12.07
N ARG A 283 19.00 1.85 -10.78
CA ARG A 283 19.94 2.45 -9.85
C ARG A 283 21.36 1.95 -10.10
N GLN A 284 22.37 2.84 -9.90
CA GLN A 284 23.80 2.53 -9.97
C GLN A 284 24.20 1.34 -9.09
N ARG A 285 25.18 0.57 -9.57
CA ARG A 285 25.72 -0.61 -8.91
C ARG A 285 26.39 -0.22 -7.59
N GLY A 286 25.91 -0.76 -6.48
CA GLY A 286 26.52 -0.55 -5.17
C GLY A 286 27.42 -1.73 -4.80
N THR A 287 28.52 -1.45 -4.07
CA THR A 287 29.41 -2.48 -3.49
C THR A 287 28.81 -3.18 -2.26
N GLY A 288 27.48 -3.30 -2.16
CA GLY A 288 26.78 -3.86 -1.00
C GLY A 288 26.78 -5.38 -0.99
N LEU A 289 27.18 -5.97 0.14
CA LEU A 289 27.09 -7.39 0.46
C LEU A 289 25.61 -7.76 0.81
N GLY A 290 24.81 -8.16 -0.20
CA GLY A 290 23.47 -8.65 0.04
C GLY A 290 22.77 -9.19 -1.22
N GLY A 291 22.17 -10.38 -1.15
CA GLY A 291 21.58 -11.14 -2.27
C GLY A 291 20.38 -10.51 -3.00
N GLY A 292 19.91 -9.32 -2.59
CA GLY A 292 18.86 -8.58 -3.32
C GLY A 292 19.40 -7.66 -4.42
N HIS A 293 20.72 -7.52 -4.55
CA HIS A 293 21.35 -6.70 -5.57
C HIS A 293 21.48 -7.46 -6.90
N ASP A 294 21.74 -8.76 -6.85
CA ASP A 294 21.98 -9.60 -8.04
C ASP A 294 20.74 -9.67 -8.96
N GLU A 295 19.54 -9.70 -8.39
CA GLU A 295 18.28 -9.74 -9.15
C GLU A 295 18.03 -8.45 -9.90
N ARG A 296 18.23 -7.29 -9.24
CA ARG A 296 18.09 -5.97 -9.89
C ARG A 296 19.08 -5.76 -11.02
N GLU A 297 20.35 -6.14 -10.79
CA GLU A 297 21.38 -6.05 -11.84
C GLU A 297 21.06 -6.95 -13.02
N GLN A 298 20.57 -8.18 -12.78
CA GLN A 298 20.17 -9.08 -13.84
C GLN A 298 18.99 -8.51 -14.63
N THR A 299 18.03 -7.90 -13.95
CA THR A 299 16.87 -7.26 -14.58
C THR A 299 17.28 -6.03 -15.38
N LEU A 300 18.13 -5.16 -14.81
CA LEU A 300 18.71 -4.02 -15.53
C LEU A 300 19.46 -4.46 -16.77
N ASN A 301 20.36 -5.43 -16.65
CA ASN A 301 21.11 -5.97 -17.80
C ASN A 301 20.16 -6.51 -18.88
N GLN A 302 19.08 -7.20 -18.48
CA GLN A 302 18.08 -7.68 -19.45
C GLN A 302 17.33 -6.53 -20.14
N LEU A 303 17.01 -5.44 -19.41
CA LEU A 303 16.42 -4.24 -19.99
C LEU A 303 17.35 -3.62 -21.03
N LEU A 304 18.63 -3.46 -20.69
CA LEU A 304 19.65 -2.94 -21.60
C LEU A 304 19.78 -3.81 -22.87
N VAL A 305 19.83 -5.13 -22.71
CA VAL A 305 19.88 -6.08 -23.83
C VAL A 305 18.64 -5.96 -24.73
N GLN A 306 17.46 -5.82 -24.16
CA GLN A 306 16.24 -5.66 -24.95
C GLN A 306 16.20 -4.32 -25.69
N MET A 307 16.66 -3.22 -25.07
CA MET A 307 16.76 -1.92 -25.73
C MET A 307 17.80 -1.90 -26.85
N ASP A 308 18.91 -2.59 -26.67
CA ASP A 308 19.93 -2.73 -27.73
C ASP A 308 19.45 -3.64 -28.85
N GLY A 309 18.58 -4.60 -28.57
CA GLY A 309 18.15 -5.68 -29.45
C GLY A 309 17.04 -5.34 -30.45
N PHE A 310 16.50 -4.11 -30.48
CA PHE A 310 15.58 -3.67 -31.53
C PHE A 310 16.18 -2.56 -32.38
N GLU A 311 15.78 -2.52 -33.64
CA GLU A 311 16.25 -1.52 -34.58
C GLU A 311 15.46 -0.20 -34.42
N SER A 312 16.10 0.92 -34.76
CA SER A 312 15.46 2.24 -34.66
C SER A 312 14.20 2.36 -35.52
N ASN A 313 13.97 1.48 -36.49
CA ASN A 313 12.83 1.50 -37.41
C ASN A 313 11.68 0.57 -36.99
N ASP A 314 11.81 -0.18 -35.90
CA ASP A 314 10.78 -1.13 -35.43
C ASP A 314 9.50 -0.45 -34.91
N GLY A 315 9.49 0.89 -34.77
CA GLY A 315 8.33 1.64 -34.31
C GLY A 315 8.01 1.43 -32.81
N ILE A 316 8.96 0.92 -32.03
CA ILE A 316 8.85 0.82 -30.58
C ILE A 316 9.62 1.96 -29.94
N ILE A 317 8.96 2.75 -29.09
CA ILE A 317 9.62 3.77 -28.29
C ILE A 317 9.47 3.40 -26.82
N VAL A 318 10.58 3.34 -26.08
CA VAL A 318 10.59 3.13 -24.64
C VAL A 318 10.60 4.49 -23.95
N MET A 319 9.55 4.82 -23.23
CA MET A 319 9.51 5.99 -22.37
C MET A 319 9.71 5.56 -20.92
N ALA A 320 10.51 6.29 -20.17
CA ALA A 320 10.64 6.05 -18.74
C ALA A 320 10.46 7.34 -17.96
N ALA A 321 10.02 7.23 -16.71
CA ALA A 321 9.92 8.35 -15.80
C ALA A 321 10.72 8.09 -14.52
N THR A 322 11.39 9.15 -14.02
CA THR A 322 12.08 9.12 -12.74
C THR A 322 11.98 10.46 -12.02
N ASN A 323 12.00 10.42 -10.71
CA ASN A 323 12.15 11.62 -9.87
C ASN A 323 13.62 11.91 -9.55
N ARG A 324 14.52 10.96 -9.83
CA ARG A 324 15.93 11.01 -9.43
C ARG A 324 16.82 10.47 -10.55
N ALA A 325 17.17 11.34 -11.49
CA ALA A 325 18.10 10.98 -12.56
C ALA A 325 19.54 10.76 -12.05
N ASP A 326 19.89 11.38 -10.93
CA ASP A 326 21.19 11.33 -10.27
C ASP A 326 21.62 9.92 -9.84
N ILE A 327 20.67 9.06 -9.52
CA ILE A 327 20.92 7.69 -9.04
C ILE A 327 20.90 6.63 -10.16
N LEU A 328 20.57 7.02 -11.39
CA LEU A 328 20.49 6.07 -12.50
C LEU A 328 21.87 5.59 -12.96
N ASP A 329 21.94 4.32 -13.36
CA ASP A 329 23.14 3.76 -13.98
C ASP A 329 23.44 4.50 -15.30
N PRO A 330 24.66 5.06 -15.47
CA PRO A 330 25.03 5.76 -16.70
C PRO A 330 24.87 4.92 -17.97
N ALA A 331 24.85 3.59 -17.85
CA ALA A 331 24.60 2.70 -18.98
C ALA A 331 23.21 2.88 -19.59
N LEU A 332 22.21 3.29 -18.82
CA LEU A 332 20.87 3.62 -19.34
C LEU A 332 20.84 4.87 -20.21
N LEU A 333 21.72 5.82 -19.92
CA LEU A 333 21.78 7.14 -20.58
C LEU A 333 22.69 7.16 -21.82
N ARG A 334 23.27 6.00 -22.20
CA ARG A 334 24.11 5.90 -23.39
C ARG A 334 23.27 5.99 -24.68
N PRO A 335 23.82 6.60 -25.75
CA PRO A 335 23.15 6.63 -27.05
C PRO A 335 22.71 5.23 -27.51
N GLY A 336 21.49 5.14 -28.05
CA GLY A 336 20.84 3.89 -28.42
C GLY A 336 19.96 3.28 -27.34
N ARG A 337 19.83 3.94 -26.19
CA ARG A 337 18.96 3.55 -25.07
C ARG A 337 18.04 4.70 -24.71
N PHE A 338 18.22 5.40 -23.58
CA PHE A 338 17.49 6.64 -23.33
C PHE A 338 18.27 7.83 -23.91
N ASP A 339 18.10 8.00 -25.20
CA ASP A 339 18.83 8.98 -26.00
C ASP A 339 18.39 10.42 -25.72
N ARG A 340 17.13 10.58 -25.33
CA ARG A 340 16.52 11.87 -25.04
C ARG A 340 16.13 11.96 -23.56
N GLN A 341 16.53 13.06 -22.92
CA GLN A 341 16.11 13.38 -21.56
C GLN A 341 15.26 14.64 -21.65
N ILE A 342 14.03 14.59 -21.14
CA ILE A 342 13.09 15.70 -21.09
C ILE A 342 12.85 16.04 -19.62
N PHE A 343 13.19 17.26 -19.24
CA PHE A 343 13.05 17.74 -17.86
C PHE A 343 11.66 18.36 -17.68
N VAL A 344 10.80 17.70 -16.91
CA VAL A 344 9.47 18.16 -16.56
C VAL A 344 9.52 18.84 -15.20
N ASN A 345 9.78 20.13 -15.19
CA ASN A 345 9.91 20.93 -14.00
C ASN A 345 8.55 21.28 -13.37
N VAL A 346 8.58 21.92 -12.19
CA VAL A 346 7.38 22.55 -11.63
C VAL A 346 6.94 23.70 -12.55
N PRO A 347 5.60 23.87 -12.76
CA PRO A 347 5.09 24.85 -13.69
C PRO A 347 5.32 26.31 -13.19
N ASP A 348 5.59 27.21 -14.13
CA ASP A 348 5.59 28.66 -13.91
C ASP A 348 4.18 29.21 -13.63
N VAL A 349 4.04 30.50 -13.35
CA VAL A 349 2.74 31.17 -13.08
C VAL A 349 1.73 30.90 -14.20
N ARG A 350 2.15 30.94 -15.47
CA ARG A 350 1.27 30.74 -16.62
C ARG A 350 0.85 29.28 -16.73
N GLY A 351 1.79 28.38 -16.52
CA GLY A 351 1.54 26.94 -16.48
C GLY A 351 0.58 26.56 -15.36
N ARG A 352 0.78 27.11 -14.14
CA ARG A 352 -0.13 26.88 -13.02
C ARG A 352 -1.54 27.39 -13.31
N GLU A 353 -1.69 28.58 -13.89
CA GLU A 353 -3.00 29.09 -14.30
C GLU A 353 -3.68 28.18 -15.33
N ALA A 354 -2.92 27.70 -16.33
CA ALA A 354 -3.43 26.79 -17.33
C ALA A 354 -3.85 25.43 -16.73
N ILE A 355 -3.04 24.88 -15.82
CA ILE A 355 -3.35 23.63 -15.11
C ILE A 355 -4.61 23.78 -14.26
N LEU A 356 -4.73 24.88 -13.48
CA LEU A 356 -5.93 25.16 -12.70
C LEU A 356 -7.19 25.21 -13.58
N LYS A 357 -7.12 25.83 -14.75
CA LYS A 357 -8.24 25.88 -15.71
C LYS A 357 -8.63 24.49 -16.23
N VAL A 358 -7.66 23.60 -16.44
CA VAL A 358 -7.94 22.22 -16.88
C VAL A 358 -8.64 21.44 -15.78
N HIS A 359 -8.13 21.47 -14.55
CA HIS A 359 -8.73 20.73 -13.43
C HIS A 359 -10.05 21.34 -12.92
N ALA A 360 -10.35 22.58 -13.32
CA ALA A 360 -11.59 23.26 -13.01
C ALA A 360 -12.75 22.98 -13.98
N ARG A 361 -12.51 22.36 -15.14
CA ARG A 361 -13.52 22.14 -16.22
C ARG A 361 -14.84 21.54 -15.71
N ASN A 362 -14.79 20.67 -14.72
CA ASN A 362 -15.95 19.94 -14.19
C ASN A 362 -16.38 20.42 -12.78
N LYS A 363 -15.90 21.58 -12.33
CA LYS A 363 -16.20 22.10 -11.01
C LYS A 363 -17.04 23.39 -11.11
N PRO A 364 -18.12 23.54 -10.29
CA PRO A 364 -18.92 24.76 -10.24
C PRO A 364 -18.14 25.85 -9.52
N LEU A 365 -17.75 26.88 -10.23
CA LEU A 365 -16.99 28.02 -9.74
C LEU A 365 -17.89 29.25 -9.61
N SER A 366 -17.59 30.08 -8.62
CA SER A 366 -18.16 31.41 -8.51
C SER A 366 -17.55 32.36 -9.58
N PRO A 367 -18.29 33.34 -10.10
CA PRO A 367 -17.78 34.31 -11.09
C PRO A 367 -16.60 35.16 -10.63
N ASP A 368 -16.39 35.30 -9.33
CA ASP A 368 -15.30 36.04 -8.70
C ASP A 368 -13.96 35.31 -8.70
N VAL A 369 -13.95 34.02 -9.09
CA VAL A 369 -12.73 33.21 -9.07
C VAL A 369 -11.72 33.69 -10.10
N ASN A 370 -10.52 34.07 -9.61
CA ASN A 370 -9.41 34.50 -10.42
C ASN A 370 -8.24 33.52 -10.32
N PHE A 371 -8.10 32.65 -11.31
CA PHE A 371 -7.02 31.65 -11.33
C PHE A 371 -5.62 32.25 -11.45
N ARG A 372 -5.47 33.45 -12.01
CA ARG A 372 -4.17 34.12 -12.08
C ARG A 372 -3.67 34.51 -10.71
N THR A 373 -4.56 34.97 -9.83
CA THR A 373 -4.21 35.28 -8.43
C THR A 373 -3.85 33.97 -7.70
N VAL A 374 -4.65 32.90 -7.85
CA VAL A 374 -4.36 31.60 -7.25
C VAL A 374 -3.02 31.03 -7.75
N ALA A 375 -2.74 31.15 -9.06
CA ALA A 375 -1.48 30.70 -9.64
C ALA A 375 -0.26 31.44 -9.08
N ARG A 376 -0.37 32.75 -8.81
CA ARG A 376 0.68 33.49 -8.11
C ARG A 376 0.88 33.02 -6.68
N MET A 377 -0.20 32.72 -5.99
CA MET A 377 -0.19 32.22 -4.61
C MET A 377 0.37 30.80 -4.45
N THR A 378 0.51 30.05 -5.51
CA THR A 378 0.92 28.65 -5.52
C THR A 378 2.30 28.42 -6.12
N SER A 379 3.23 29.35 -5.91
CA SER A 379 4.63 29.17 -6.32
C SER A 379 5.19 27.87 -5.78
N GLY A 380 5.89 27.11 -6.63
CA GLY A 380 6.45 25.80 -6.29
C GLY A 380 5.47 24.62 -6.29
N PHE A 381 4.16 24.85 -6.56
CA PHE A 381 3.19 23.74 -6.65
C PHE A 381 3.38 22.96 -7.95
N SER A 382 3.33 21.64 -7.81
CA SER A 382 3.23 20.71 -8.95
C SER A 382 1.80 20.65 -9.51
N GLY A 383 1.62 20.02 -10.65
CA GLY A 383 0.30 19.77 -11.22
C GLY A 383 -0.62 18.99 -10.29
N ALA A 384 -0.09 18.02 -9.55
CA ALA A 384 -0.84 17.23 -8.58
C ALA A 384 -1.28 18.06 -7.35
N ASP A 385 -0.43 19.00 -6.89
CA ASP A 385 -0.79 19.88 -5.79
C ASP A 385 -1.92 20.84 -6.18
N LEU A 386 -1.92 21.34 -7.44
CA LEU A 386 -2.97 22.19 -7.98
C LEU A 386 -4.30 21.42 -8.17
N GLU A 387 -4.25 20.16 -8.58
CA GLU A 387 -5.43 19.28 -8.61
C GLU A 387 -6.00 19.08 -7.22
N ASN A 388 -5.13 18.76 -6.24
CA ASN A 388 -5.52 18.56 -4.84
C ASN A 388 -6.10 19.84 -4.25
N LEU A 389 -5.52 20.99 -4.53
CA LEU A 389 -6.03 22.30 -4.10
C LEU A 389 -7.48 22.52 -4.55
N LEU A 390 -7.78 22.30 -5.81
CA LEU A 390 -9.14 22.43 -6.35
C LEU A 390 -10.10 21.40 -5.76
N ASN A 391 -9.62 20.22 -5.44
CA ASN A 391 -10.40 19.19 -4.74
C ASN A 391 -10.70 19.61 -3.30
N GLU A 392 -9.71 20.11 -2.57
CA GLU A 392 -9.90 20.61 -1.22
C GLU A 392 -10.85 21.80 -1.15
N ALA A 393 -10.73 22.75 -2.10
CA ALA A 393 -11.66 23.87 -2.21
C ALA A 393 -13.11 23.39 -2.45
N ALA A 394 -13.30 22.37 -3.29
CA ALA A 394 -14.60 21.77 -3.51
C ALA A 394 -15.18 21.12 -2.23
N ILE A 395 -14.33 20.42 -1.47
CA ILE A 395 -14.71 19.82 -0.18
C ILE A 395 -15.11 20.91 0.83
N LEU A 396 -14.38 22.02 0.88
CA LEU A 396 -14.68 23.16 1.76
C LEU A 396 -16.01 23.81 1.41
N ALA A 397 -16.27 24.04 0.12
CA ALA A 397 -17.57 24.54 -0.36
C ALA A 397 -18.72 23.58 0.01
N ALA A 398 -18.54 22.29 -0.18
CA ALA A 398 -19.53 21.28 0.16
C ALA A 398 -19.81 21.22 1.68
N ARG A 399 -18.78 21.30 2.53
CA ARG A 399 -18.94 21.37 3.99
C ARG A 399 -19.72 22.60 4.45
N ALA A 400 -19.58 23.71 3.72
CA ALA A 400 -20.34 24.94 3.98
C ALA A 400 -21.73 24.93 3.34
N ASN A 401 -22.18 23.80 2.77
CA ASN A 401 -23.45 23.63 2.05
C ASN A 401 -23.63 24.66 0.90
N ARG A 402 -22.53 25.04 0.25
CA ARG A 402 -22.53 25.93 -0.93
C ARG A 402 -22.49 25.10 -2.21
N ARG A 403 -23.05 25.65 -3.28
CA ARG A 403 -23.10 25.00 -4.60
C ARG A 403 -21.94 25.43 -5.52
N PHE A 404 -21.21 26.46 -5.14
CA PHE A 404 -20.12 27.04 -5.90
C PHE A 404 -18.87 27.14 -5.04
N ILE A 405 -17.71 26.97 -5.67
CA ILE A 405 -16.40 27.20 -5.06
C ILE A 405 -16.08 28.68 -5.20
N THR A 406 -15.76 29.34 -4.09
CA THR A 406 -15.41 30.76 -4.03
C THR A 406 -13.90 30.96 -3.93
N ASN A 407 -13.42 32.20 -4.13
CA ASN A 407 -12.01 32.55 -3.86
C ASN A 407 -11.59 32.19 -2.44
N LYS A 408 -12.46 32.37 -1.45
CA LYS A 408 -12.19 32.03 -0.05
C LYS A 408 -11.90 30.54 0.13
N ASP A 409 -12.63 29.67 -0.58
CA ASP A 409 -12.38 28.21 -0.55
C ASP A 409 -11.05 27.87 -1.20
N LEU A 410 -10.70 28.55 -2.27
CA LEU A 410 -9.40 28.36 -2.96
C LEU A 410 -8.25 28.79 -2.05
N TYR A 411 -8.36 29.94 -1.39
CA TYR A 411 -7.31 30.44 -0.47
C TYR A 411 -7.16 29.49 0.74
N GLU A 412 -8.26 29.07 1.34
CA GLU A 412 -8.22 28.08 2.42
C GLU A 412 -7.70 26.72 1.93
N GLY A 413 -8.02 26.33 0.70
CA GLY A 413 -7.48 25.16 0.03
C GLY A 413 -5.96 25.22 -0.12
N VAL A 414 -5.40 26.37 -0.55
CA VAL A 414 -3.95 26.61 -0.62
C VAL A 414 -3.33 26.44 0.77
N ASN A 415 -3.89 27.11 1.78
CA ASN A 415 -3.38 27.03 3.15
C ASN A 415 -3.44 25.58 3.69
N LYS A 416 -4.50 24.83 3.36
CA LYS A 416 -4.65 23.43 3.78
C LYS A 416 -3.62 22.51 3.13
N VAL A 417 -3.29 22.74 1.87
CA VAL A 417 -2.27 21.96 1.15
C VAL A 417 -0.86 22.26 1.69
N LEU A 418 -0.55 23.53 1.96
CA LEU A 418 0.77 23.95 2.46
C LEU A 418 1.00 23.62 3.94
N LEU A 419 0.04 23.98 4.79
CA LEU A 419 0.21 24.00 6.25
C LEU A 419 -0.60 22.92 6.95
N GLY A 420 -1.52 22.28 6.25
CA GLY A 420 -2.46 21.32 6.81
C GLY A 420 -3.75 21.94 7.37
N PRO A 421 -4.63 21.14 7.96
CA PRO A 421 -5.92 21.58 8.45
C PRO A 421 -5.78 22.46 9.72
N GLN A 422 -6.70 23.40 9.88
CA GLN A 422 -6.83 24.21 11.10
C GLN A 422 -7.20 23.32 12.30
N LYS A 423 -6.55 23.55 13.44
CA LYS A 423 -6.82 22.87 14.71
C LYS A 423 -7.72 23.71 15.63
N LYS A 424 -8.95 23.94 15.23
CA LYS A 424 -9.91 24.77 15.99
C LYS A 424 -10.29 24.21 17.36
N SER A 425 -10.06 22.94 17.62
CA SER A 425 -10.37 22.30 18.91
C SER A 425 -9.24 22.39 19.93
N ARG A 426 -8.07 22.93 19.56
CA ARG A 426 -6.96 23.10 20.50
C ARG A 426 -7.26 24.28 21.42
N LEU A 427 -7.28 24.02 22.73
CA LEU A 427 -7.34 25.07 23.74
C LEU A 427 -6.00 25.78 23.74
N VAL A 428 -5.98 27.04 23.32
CA VAL A 428 -4.81 27.92 23.38
C VAL A 428 -4.98 28.82 24.57
N THR A 429 -3.97 28.91 25.43
CA THR A 429 -4.02 29.83 26.58
C THR A 429 -3.81 31.27 26.11
N GLU A 430 -4.34 32.27 26.83
CA GLU A 430 -4.12 33.68 26.52
C GLU A 430 -2.63 34.04 26.46
N THR A 431 -1.82 33.37 27.28
CA THR A 431 -0.38 33.56 27.27
C THR A 431 0.24 33.04 25.97
N ASP A 432 -0.15 31.81 25.52
CA ASP A 432 0.33 31.25 24.27
C ASP A 432 -0.17 32.07 23.06
N LYS A 433 -1.42 32.54 23.08
CA LYS A 433 -2.00 33.41 22.05
C LYS A 433 -1.19 34.69 21.91
N ARG A 434 -0.82 35.30 23.04
CA ARG A 434 0.01 36.51 23.07
C ARG A 434 1.42 36.26 22.54
N ILE A 435 2.08 35.18 22.99
CA ILE A 435 3.44 34.81 22.53
C ILE A 435 3.41 34.62 21.00
N THR A 436 2.47 33.82 20.48
CA THR A 436 2.35 33.57 19.05
C THR A 436 2.06 34.85 18.26
N ALA A 437 1.19 35.75 18.77
CA ALA A 437 0.86 36.99 18.10
C ALA A 437 2.08 37.89 17.94
N TYR A 438 2.90 38.06 18.97
CA TYR A 438 4.13 38.84 18.88
C TYR A 438 5.18 38.17 17.99
N HIS A 439 5.29 36.81 18.05
CA HIS A 439 6.20 36.06 17.21
C HIS A 439 5.89 36.26 15.72
N GLU A 440 4.65 36.02 15.30
CA GLU A 440 4.23 36.21 13.91
C GLU A 440 4.29 37.67 13.46
N SER A 441 3.95 38.61 14.37
CA SER A 441 4.11 40.03 14.08
C SER A 441 5.56 40.43 13.82
N GLY A 442 6.52 39.79 14.50
CA GLY A 442 7.94 40.00 14.30
C GLY A 442 8.38 39.64 12.88
N HIS A 443 7.95 38.47 12.39
CA HIS A 443 8.22 38.04 11.02
C HIS A 443 7.57 38.99 10.00
N ALA A 444 6.31 39.31 10.17
CA ALA A 444 5.55 40.15 9.24
C ALA A 444 6.11 41.57 9.09
N ILE A 445 6.48 42.19 10.20
CA ILE A 445 7.05 43.55 10.18
C ILE A 445 8.41 43.53 9.49
N LEU A 446 9.30 42.60 9.82
CA LEU A 446 10.59 42.51 9.17
C LEU A 446 10.46 42.23 7.68
N ALA A 447 9.54 41.33 7.28
CA ALA A 447 9.27 41.10 5.87
C ALA A 447 8.87 42.35 5.10
N ARG A 448 8.13 43.27 5.74
CA ARG A 448 7.71 44.54 5.10
C ARG A 448 8.75 45.64 5.17
N LEU A 449 9.66 45.62 6.14
CA LEU A 449 10.73 46.62 6.28
C LEU A 449 11.94 46.32 5.39
N LEU A 450 12.17 45.05 5.08
CA LEU A 450 13.35 44.60 4.32
C LEU A 450 13.03 44.61 2.82
N PRO A 451 13.93 45.24 1.99
CA PRO A 451 13.63 45.51 0.58
C PRO A 451 13.60 44.26 -0.32
N HIS A 452 14.25 43.18 0.10
CA HIS A 452 14.36 41.95 -0.73
C HIS A 452 13.50 40.78 -0.23
N CYS A 453 12.74 40.97 0.85
CA CYS A 453 11.80 39.95 1.32
C CYS A 453 10.54 39.93 0.44
N ASP A 454 9.97 38.76 0.32
CA ASP A 454 8.69 38.56 -0.37
C ASP A 454 7.55 39.26 0.41
N PRO A 455 6.51 39.80 -0.26
CA PRO A 455 5.41 40.48 0.42
C PRO A 455 4.63 39.54 1.32
N VAL A 456 4.18 40.09 2.46
CA VAL A 456 3.33 39.35 3.42
C VAL A 456 1.93 39.23 2.83
N HIS A 457 1.41 38.05 2.78
CA HIS A 457 0.08 37.73 2.26
C HIS A 457 -0.95 37.50 3.34
N GLU A 458 -0.56 36.75 4.36
CA GLU A 458 -1.43 36.38 5.49
C GLU A 458 -0.59 36.16 6.73
N VAL A 459 -1.08 36.64 7.87
CA VAL A 459 -0.50 36.37 9.20
C VAL A 459 -1.62 35.78 10.08
N SER A 460 -1.38 34.64 10.70
CA SER A 460 -2.41 33.99 11.51
C SER A 460 -1.81 33.32 12.74
N ILE A 461 -2.55 33.41 13.84
CA ILE A 461 -2.25 32.73 15.10
C ILE A 461 -3.13 31.49 15.32
N ILE A 462 -3.91 31.09 14.31
CA ILE A 462 -4.69 29.87 14.34
C ILE A 462 -3.75 28.68 14.09
N PRO A 463 -3.65 27.72 15.01
CA PRO A 463 -2.75 26.58 14.82
C PRO A 463 -3.13 25.73 13.60
N ARG A 464 -2.12 25.41 12.75
CA ARG A 464 -2.24 24.50 11.60
C ARG A 464 -1.15 23.46 11.62
N GLY A 465 -1.46 22.23 11.31
CA GLY A 465 -0.46 21.15 11.28
C GLY A 465 0.36 21.07 12.57
N GLN A 466 1.66 21.38 12.51
CA GLN A 466 2.56 21.45 13.69
C GLN A 466 2.83 22.90 14.13
N ALA A 467 2.46 23.90 13.33
CA ALA A 467 2.69 25.31 13.66
C ALA A 467 1.65 25.86 14.65
N ALA A 468 2.08 26.70 15.56
CA ALA A 468 1.21 27.42 16.49
C ALA A 468 0.55 28.65 15.84
N GLY A 469 1.26 29.30 14.92
CA GLY A 469 0.84 30.37 14.02
C GLY A 469 1.66 30.30 12.73
N TYR A 470 1.46 31.21 11.83
CA TYR A 470 2.26 31.33 10.62
C TYR A 470 2.19 32.72 10.02
N THR A 471 3.30 33.13 9.44
CA THR A 471 3.41 34.34 8.59
C THR A 471 3.70 33.86 7.18
N MET A 472 2.76 34.09 6.27
CA MET A 472 2.88 33.67 4.89
C MET A 472 3.41 34.78 4.02
N THR A 473 4.63 34.62 3.55
CA THR A 473 5.24 35.47 2.52
C THR A 473 5.22 34.73 1.18
N ARG A 474 4.99 35.45 0.08
CA ARG A 474 4.96 34.85 -1.26
C ARG A 474 5.55 35.79 -2.28
N PRO A 475 6.40 35.27 -3.19
CA PRO A 475 6.91 36.08 -4.27
C PRO A 475 5.78 36.49 -5.23
N ASP A 476 5.82 37.73 -5.71
CA ASP A 476 4.91 38.21 -6.75
C ASP A 476 5.21 37.57 -8.12
N ASN A 477 6.46 37.19 -8.35
CA ASN A 477 6.96 36.54 -9.54
C ASN A 477 7.75 35.28 -9.15
N ASP A 478 7.88 34.35 -10.11
CA ASP A 478 8.78 33.21 -9.95
C ASP A 478 10.20 33.67 -10.32
N ASP A 479 10.96 34.19 -9.32
CA ASP A 479 12.33 34.62 -9.52
C ASP A 479 13.27 33.43 -9.49
N ASP A 480 14.01 33.18 -10.58
CA ASP A 480 14.93 32.05 -10.70
C ASP A 480 16.26 32.30 -9.94
N HIS A 481 16.56 33.53 -9.55
CA HIS A 481 17.85 33.89 -8.94
C HIS A 481 17.72 34.32 -7.48
N LEU A 482 18.29 33.52 -6.58
CA LEU A 482 18.45 33.85 -5.17
C LEU A 482 19.73 34.70 -4.97
N THR A 483 19.59 36.00 -4.76
CA THR A 483 20.74 36.85 -4.49
C THR A 483 21.19 36.76 -3.03
N LYS A 484 22.49 37.08 -2.75
CA LYS A 484 23.02 37.16 -1.37
C LYS A 484 22.21 38.11 -0.51
N ALA A 485 21.79 39.25 -1.07
CA ALA A 485 20.98 40.24 -0.35
C ALA A 485 19.61 39.68 0.05
N LYS A 486 18.92 38.99 -0.85
CA LYS A 486 17.63 38.32 -0.54
C LYS A 486 17.79 37.27 0.56
N LEU A 487 18.81 36.44 0.47
CA LEU A 487 19.07 35.38 1.47
C LEU A 487 19.37 35.96 2.86
N LEU A 488 20.14 37.06 2.94
CA LEU A 488 20.42 37.74 4.20
C LEU A 488 19.17 38.38 4.78
N ASP A 489 18.34 39.03 3.97
CA ASP A 489 17.10 39.63 4.43
C ASP A 489 16.09 38.57 4.86
N ASP A 490 16.02 37.43 4.19
CA ASP A 490 15.22 36.27 4.60
C ASP A 490 15.68 35.68 5.96
N ILE A 491 16.99 35.65 6.22
CA ILE A 491 17.54 35.23 7.52
C ILE A 491 17.12 36.24 8.62
N VAL A 492 17.21 37.56 8.34
CA VAL A 492 16.76 38.59 9.27
C VAL A 492 15.28 38.46 9.57
N MET A 493 14.45 38.27 8.56
CA MET A 493 13.01 38.05 8.68
C MET A 493 12.71 36.80 9.54
N ALA A 494 13.36 35.66 9.26
CA ALA A 494 13.15 34.43 10.00
C ALA A 494 13.56 34.50 11.49
N LEU A 495 14.46 35.41 11.86
CA LEU A 495 14.81 35.68 13.26
C LEU A 495 13.82 36.62 13.95
N GLY A 496 12.86 37.20 13.21
CA GLY A 496 11.92 38.19 13.70
C GLY A 496 11.06 37.73 14.85
N GLY A 497 10.53 36.51 14.77
CA GLY A 497 9.68 35.91 15.83
C GLY A 497 10.43 35.82 17.15
N ARG A 498 11.64 35.22 17.13
CA ARG A 498 12.49 35.10 18.30
C ARG A 498 12.85 36.48 18.93
N VAL A 499 13.18 37.46 18.09
CA VAL A 499 13.51 38.82 18.57
C VAL A 499 12.29 39.50 19.17
N ALA A 500 11.11 39.34 18.59
CA ALA A 500 9.88 39.87 19.15
C ALA A 500 9.55 39.28 20.53
N GLU A 501 9.73 37.97 20.72
CA GLU A 501 9.62 37.34 22.02
C GLU A 501 10.62 37.95 23.03
N GLU A 502 11.89 38.04 22.67
CA GLU A 502 12.94 38.62 23.52
C GLU A 502 12.62 40.06 23.96
N LEU A 503 12.14 40.90 23.06
CA LEU A 503 11.88 42.32 23.33
C LEU A 503 10.64 42.56 24.20
N ILE A 504 9.59 41.78 24.02
CA ILE A 504 8.27 42.04 24.63
C ILE A 504 7.98 41.06 25.78
N ILE A 505 8.21 39.76 25.58
CA ILE A 505 7.95 38.74 26.60
C ILE A 505 9.11 38.69 27.60
N LYS A 506 10.30 39.11 27.21
CA LYS A 506 11.56 39.02 27.96
C LYS A 506 11.97 37.59 28.27
N ASP A 507 11.50 36.65 27.49
CA ASP A 507 11.83 35.23 27.54
C ASP A 507 11.86 34.70 26.11
N ILE A 508 12.34 33.48 25.93
CA ILE A 508 12.50 32.85 24.64
C ILE A 508 11.81 31.47 24.69
N SER A 509 10.91 31.27 23.75
CA SER A 509 10.22 29.98 23.67
C SER A 509 10.92 28.98 22.74
N ALA A 510 10.62 27.68 22.91
CA ALA A 510 11.04 26.63 21.98
C ALA A 510 10.30 26.73 20.62
N GLY A 511 9.31 27.60 20.50
CA GLY A 511 8.52 27.81 19.26
C GLY A 511 9.38 28.21 18.07
N ALA A 512 10.40 29.03 18.30
CA ALA A 512 11.34 29.47 17.28
C ALA A 512 12.34 28.39 16.78
N SER A 513 12.22 27.14 17.23
CA SER A 513 13.18 26.07 16.86
C SER A 513 13.22 25.80 15.35
N GLY A 514 12.08 25.87 14.67
CA GLY A 514 11.98 25.70 13.21
C GLY A 514 12.71 26.82 12.46
N ASP A 515 12.53 28.07 12.91
CA ASP A 515 13.17 29.26 12.31
C ASP A 515 14.68 29.20 12.48
N ILE A 516 15.16 28.83 13.68
CA ILE A 516 16.59 28.70 13.95
C ILE A 516 17.21 27.61 13.07
N GLN A 517 16.52 26.46 12.88
CA GLN A 517 16.99 25.41 11.97
C GLN A 517 17.05 25.89 10.51
N ALA A 518 16.01 26.59 10.05
CA ALA A 518 15.94 27.15 8.69
C ALA A 518 17.05 28.20 8.47
N VAL A 519 17.27 29.12 9.42
CA VAL A 519 18.32 30.13 9.41
C VAL A 519 19.71 29.47 9.35
N SER A 520 19.99 28.52 10.25
CA SER A 520 21.29 27.85 10.33
C SER A 520 21.59 27.06 9.06
N LYS A 521 20.58 26.35 8.50
CA LYS A 521 20.72 25.64 7.24
C LYS A 521 21.01 26.61 6.08
N ARG A 522 20.25 27.70 5.97
CA ARG A 522 20.41 28.69 4.91
C ARG A 522 21.79 29.37 4.97
N ALA A 523 22.24 29.83 6.15
CA ALA A 523 23.55 30.40 6.35
C ALA A 523 24.66 29.39 5.97
N ARG A 524 24.53 28.13 6.34
CA ARG A 524 25.49 27.07 5.97
C ARG A 524 25.55 26.87 4.46
N LEU A 525 24.41 26.81 3.77
CA LEU A 525 24.34 26.67 2.30
C LEU A 525 25.01 27.88 1.60
N MET A 526 24.81 29.11 2.10
CA MET A 526 25.45 30.29 1.58
C MET A 526 26.97 30.20 1.61
N VAL A 527 27.52 29.63 2.69
CA VAL A 527 28.99 29.53 2.88
C VAL A 527 29.54 28.30 2.13
N THR A 528 28.89 27.13 2.22
CA THR A 528 29.47 25.87 1.76
C THR A 528 29.10 25.47 0.34
N GLU A 529 27.93 25.90 -0.16
CA GLU A 529 27.40 25.43 -1.44
C GLU A 529 27.42 26.52 -2.50
N TRP A 530 27.03 27.75 -2.10
CA TRP A 530 26.86 28.85 -3.03
C TRP A 530 28.07 29.81 -3.10
N GLY A 531 29.11 29.57 -2.28
CA GLY A 531 30.33 30.35 -2.30
C GLY A 531 30.15 31.84 -2.02
N MET A 532 29.17 32.20 -1.15
CA MET A 532 28.78 33.58 -0.85
C MET A 532 29.59 34.23 0.33
N SER A 533 30.53 33.48 0.91
CA SER A 533 31.45 34.01 1.94
C SER A 533 32.70 34.60 1.30
N GLU A 534 33.18 35.75 1.80
CA GLU A 534 34.44 36.34 1.39
C GLU A 534 35.66 35.63 2.02
N LYS A 535 35.52 35.11 3.26
CA LYS A 535 36.60 34.41 3.96
C LYS A 535 36.85 33.03 3.38
N VAL A 536 35.77 32.32 3.03
CA VAL A 536 35.85 30.95 2.46
C VAL A 536 36.09 30.97 0.95
N GLY A 537 35.64 32.05 0.28
CA GLY A 537 35.74 32.22 -1.17
C GLY A 537 34.71 31.44 -1.99
N PRO A 538 34.73 31.53 -3.33
CA PRO A 538 33.77 30.92 -4.24
C PRO A 538 34.13 29.45 -4.49
N ILE A 539 34.21 28.65 -3.44
CA ILE A 539 34.54 27.22 -3.46
C ILE A 539 33.33 26.45 -2.91
N SER A 540 32.95 25.40 -3.60
CA SER A 540 31.91 24.47 -3.08
C SER A 540 32.54 23.42 -2.18
N TYR A 541 32.15 23.43 -0.92
CA TYR A 541 32.45 22.42 0.09
C TYR A 541 31.26 21.52 0.37
N ALA A 542 30.26 21.53 -0.51
CA ALA A 542 29.17 20.57 -0.46
C ALA A 542 29.75 19.17 -0.56
N SER A 543 29.45 18.32 0.41
CA SER A 543 29.75 16.90 0.26
C SER A 543 28.88 16.37 -0.88
N ASP A 544 29.50 15.75 -1.89
CA ASP A 544 28.76 14.96 -2.88
C ASP A 544 27.88 14.01 -2.11
N LYS A 545 26.57 14.26 -2.17
CA LYS A 545 25.57 13.42 -1.55
C LYS A 545 25.41 12.13 -2.37
N GLU A 546 26.49 11.35 -2.47
CA GLU A 546 26.33 9.94 -2.75
C GLU A 546 25.62 9.31 -1.55
N VAL A 547 24.29 9.27 -1.60
CA VAL A 547 23.47 8.56 -0.61
C VAL A 547 23.64 7.07 -0.86
N PHE A 548 24.77 6.52 -0.44
CA PHE A 548 24.94 5.08 -0.29
C PHE A 548 24.20 4.64 0.96
N ILE A 549 22.99 4.07 0.76
CA ILE A 549 22.29 3.33 1.80
C ILE A 549 23.19 2.15 2.21
N GLY A 550 23.88 2.27 3.31
CA GLY A 550 24.77 1.23 3.85
C GLY A 550 26.09 1.73 4.44
N ARG A 551 26.42 3.01 4.28
CA ARG A 551 27.59 3.64 4.90
C ARG A 551 27.21 4.90 5.67
N ASP A 552 26.28 4.79 6.59
CA ASP A 552 25.98 5.85 7.58
C ASP A 552 27.08 5.98 8.65
N MET A 553 28.30 5.52 8.39
CA MET A 553 29.33 5.54 9.43
C MET A 553 30.49 6.49 9.18
N ALA A 554 30.49 7.29 8.13
CA ALA A 554 31.37 8.47 8.05
C ALA A 554 30.91 9.37 6.91
N SER A 555 30.20 10.45 7.18
CA SER A 555 30.24 11.63 6.32
C SER A 555 31.70 12.12 6.32
N HIS A 556 32.48 11.67 5.35
CA HIS A 556 33.82 12.23 5.17
C HIS A 556 33.65 13.70 4.78
N VAL A 557 33.88 14.55 5.76
CA VAL A 557 34.08 15.98 5.53
C VAL A 557 35.29 16.08 4.59
N THR A 558 35.08 16.62 3.39
CA THR A 558 36.10 16.68 2.33
C THR A 558 37.09 17.83 2.50
N TYR A 559 37.02 18.52 3.64
CA TYR A 559 37.86 19.68 3.96
C TYR A 559 38.53 19.55 5.33
N SER A 560 39.60 20.34 5.57
CA SER A 560 40.38 20.30 6.80
C SER A 560 39.60 20.84 8.01
N GLU A 561 40.01 20.46 9.22
CA GLU A 561 39.46 20.98 10.47
C GLU A 561 39.59 22.53 10.54
N GLU A 562 40.65 23.11 9.97
CA GLU A 562 40.85 24.55 9.91
C GLU A 562 39.76 25.21 9.01
N THR A 563 39.47 24.62 7.85
CA THR A 563 38.38 25.08 6.99
C THR A 563 37.02 24.92 7.66
N ALA A 564 36.80 23.84 8.39
CA ALA A 564 35.59 23.65 9.17
C ALA A 564 35.37 24.74 10.20
N ALA A 565 36.45 25.15 10.91
CA ALA A 565 36.40 26.23 11.90
C ALA A 565 36.04 27.57 11.24
N ILE A 566 36.60 27.86 10.06
CA ILE A 566 36.28 29.08 9.30
C ILE A 566 34.83 29.08 8.83
N ILE A 567 34.33 27.93 8.34
CA ILE A 567 32.92 27.79 7.94
C ILE A 567 31.99 28.05 9.12
N ASP A 568 32.27 27.45 10.29
CA ASP A 568 31.45 27.63 11.48
C ASP A 568 31.50 29.04 12.04
N GLU A 569 32.65 29.76 11.93
CA GLU A 569 32.77 31.17 12.25
C GLU A 569 31.93 32.03 11.31
N GLU A 570 32.02 31.85 10.00
CA GLU A 570 31.24 32.59 9.00
C GLU A 570 29.73 32.37 9.16
N VAL A 571 29.28 31.14 9.38
CA VAL A 571 27.87 30.83 9.66
C VAL A 571 27.40 31.59 10.91
N ARG A 572 28.21 31.60 11.97
CA ARG A 572 27.90 32.34 13.20
C ARG A 572 27.83 33.84 12.93
N ASP A 573 28.80 34.42 12.24
CA ASP A 573 28.86 35.86 11.89
C ASP A 573 27.61 36.30 11.09
N ILE A 574 27.18 35.48 10.11
CA ILE A 574 25.95 35.72 9.33
C ILE A 574 24.72 35.76 10.23
N VAL A 575 24.60 34.76 11.12
CA VAL A 575 23.42 34.65 12.00
C VAL A 575 23.42 35.75 13.07
N GLU A 576 24.56 36.06 13.71
CA GLU A 576 24.66 37.09 14.76
C GLU A 576 24.46 38.51 14.19
N SER A 577 25.03 38.80 13.04
CA SER A 577 24.81 40.10 12.36
C SER A 577 23.37 40.29 11.93
N SER A 578 22.73 39.22 11.41
CA SER A 578 21.32 39.25 11.05
C SER A 578 20.41 39.40 12.28
N LEU A 579 20.75 38.74 13.40
CA LEU A 579 20.03 38.89 14.67
C LEU A 579 20.12 40.31 15.22
N ALA A 580 21.32 40.92 15.15
CA ALA A 580 21.53 42.33 15.55
C ALA A 580 20.69 43.29 14.71
N LYS A 581 20.65 43.08 13.37
CA LYS A 581 19.83 43.87 12.44
C LYS A 581 18.33 43.72 12.74
N ALA A 582 17.85 42.50 12.97
CA ALA A 582 16.46 42.25 13.35
C ALA A 582 16.07 42.96 14.65
N ARG A 583 16.95 42.87 15.67
CA ARG A 583 16.74 43.52 16.97
C ARG A 583 16.67 45.05 16.85
N GLU A 584 17.54 45.66 16.07
CA GLU A 584 17.55 47.09 15.81
C GLU A 584 16.24 47.55 15.14
N LEU A 585 15.84 46.85 14.07
CA LEU A 585 14.63 47.19 13.31
C LEU A 585 13.37 47.04 14.18
N LEU A 586 13.18 45.95 14.89
CA LEU A 586 11.99 45.75 15.74
C LEU A 586 11.96 46.69 16.94
N LYS A 587 13.12 47.00 17.53
CA LYS A 587 13.20 48.01 18.61
C LYS A 587 12.78 49.41 18.15
N THR A 588 13.21 49.81 16.96
CA THR A 588 12.84 51.09 16.35
C THR A 588 11.35 51.17 16.02
N HIS A 589 10.77 50.05 15.57
CA HIS A 589 9.38 49.97 15.15
C HIS A 589 8.47 49.25 16.16
N LYS A 590 8.81 49.32 17.45
CA LYS A 590 8.07 48.66 18.53
C LYS A 590 6.56 48.95 18.52
N LYS A 591 6.16 50.19 18.20
CA LYS A 591 4.75 50.58 18.14
C LYS A 591 3.98 49.80 17.07
N LEU A 592 4.59 49.52 15.91
CA LEU A 592 3.98 48.73 14.86
C LEU A 592 3.83 47.25 15.31
N LEU A 593 4.84 46.75 16.04
CA LEU A 593 4.81 45.41 16.63
C LEU A 593 3.62 45.23 17.62
N ASP A 594 3.47 46.22 18.54
CA ASP A 594 2.36 46.19 19.51
C ASP A 594 0.99 46.28 18.80
N ASN A 595 0.85 47.13 17.77
CA ASN A 595 -0.37 47.31 17.01
C ASN A 595 -0.75 46.02 16.23
N MET A 596 0.21 45.41 15.54
CA MET A 596 -0.02 44.17 14.77
C MET A 596 -0.38 42.98 15.67
N ALA A 597 0.34 42.86 16.79
CA ALA A 597 0.04 41.81 17.76
C ALA A 597 -1.37 41.97 18.38
N ARG A 598 -1.80 43.24 18.64
CA ARG A 598 -3.17 43.51 19.13
C ARG A 598 -4.25 43.06 18.12
N LEU A 599 -4.06 43.41 16.84
CA LEU A 599 -4.97 42.97 15.77
C LEU A 599 -5.03 41.44 15.67
N LEU A 600 -3.90 40.74 15.73
CA LEU A 600 -3.85 39.28 15.71
C LEU A 600 -4.54 38.63 16.93
N ILE A 601 -4.41 39.24 18.11
CA ILE A 601 -5.09 38.72 19.32
C ILE A 601 -6.62 38.84 19.18
N GLU A 602 -7.14 39.88 18.54
CA GLU A 602 -8.58 40.12 18.40
C GLU A 602 -9.18 39.37 17.20
N HIS A 603 -8.56 39.42 16.01
CA HIS A 603 -9.09 38.85 14.76
C HIS A 603 -8.46 37.51 14.35
N GLU A 604 -7.44 37.07 15.06
CA GLU A 604 -6.70 35.79 14.83
C GLU A 604 -6.01 35.65 13.47
N THR A 605 -6.44 36.40 12.45
CA THR A 605 -5.85 36.38 11.09
C THR A 605 -5.98 37.78 10.46
N ILE A 606 -4.89 38.26 9.86
CA ILE A 606 -4.82 39.52 9.09
C ILE A 606 -4.21 39.27 7.73
N PHE A 607 -4.62 40.04 6.73
CA PHE A 607 -4.16 39.90 5.34
C PHE A 607 -3.29 41.08 4.92
N THR A 608 -2.82 41.05 3.68
CA THR A 608 -1.90 42.07 3.12
C THR A 608 -2.40 43.50 3.36
N GLU A 609 -3.69 43.77 3.13
CA GLU A 609 -4.26 45.11 3.25
C GLU A 609 -4.16 45.67 4.68
N GLU A 610 -4.50 44.87 5.67
CA GLU A 610 -4.43 45.23 7.09
C GLU A 610 -2.97 45.36 7.54
N VAL A 611 -2.07 44.49 7.07
CA VAL A 611 -0.64 44.59 7.32
C VAL A 611 -0.12 45.95 6.78
N ASP A 612 -0.50 46.31 5.56
CA ASP A 612 -0.09 47.61 4.96
C ASP A 612 -0.65 48.81 5.72
N MET A 613 -1.87 48.74 6.22
CA MET A 613 -2.47 49.79 7.08
C MET A 613 -1.69 49.95 8.40
N VAL A 614 -1.27 48.82 9.03
CA VAL A 614 -0.41 48.85 10.23
C VAL A 614 0.93 49.52 9.90
N MET A 615 1.55 49.13 8.78
CA MET A 615 2.84 49.69 8.36
C MET A 615 2.75 51.19 8.03
N ALA A 616 1.61 51.67 7.54
CA ALA A 616 1.31 53.07 7.34
C ALA A 616 1.03 53.84 8.66
N GLY A 617 1.01 53.13 9.81
CA GLY A 617 0.85 53.77 11.13
C GLY A 617 -0.58 54.12 11.47
N LYS A 618 -1.59 53.54 10.80
CA LYS A 618 -3.03 53.73 11.14
C LYS A 618 -3.35 53.20 12.52
N ASP A 619 -4.41 53.74 13.11
CA ASP A 619 -4.88 53.28 14.43
C ASP A 619 -5.49 51.87 14.36
N PRO A 620 -5.14 50.97 15.27
CA PRO A 620 -5.74 49.62 15.31
C PRO A 620 -7.25 49.62 15.29
N GLU A 621 -7.92 50.59 15.94
CA GLU A 621 -9.39 50.64 15.95
C GLU A 621 -10.00 51.02 14.59
N GLU A 622 -9.29 51.83 13.78
CA GLU A 622 -9.67 52.10 12.39
C GLU A 622 -9.56 50.84 11.52
N ILE A 623 -8.48 50.10 11.73
CA ILE A 623 -8.22 48.87 10.98
C ILE A 623 -9.27 47.78 11.33
N MET A 624 -9.61 47.65 12.62
CA MET A 624 -10.65 46.69 13.05
C MET A 624 -12.00 47.04 12.41
N LYS A 625 -12.40 48.29 12.38
CA LYS A 625 -13.64 48.70 11.70
C LYS A 625 -13.61 48.36 10.20
N PHE A 626 -12.48 48.56 9.54
CA PHE A 626 -12.31 48.18 8.14
C PHE A 626 -12.47 46.64 7.95
N MET A 627 -11.89 45.84 8.86
CA MET A 627 -12.02 44.40 8.84
C MET A 627 -13.47 43.96 9.03
N ASP A 628 -14.18 44.53 10.01
CA ASP A 628 -15.59 44.21 10.28
C ASP A 628 -16.49 44.58 9.09
N GLU A 629 -16.28 45.74 8.45
CA GLU A 629 -17.01 46.13 7.26
C GLU A 629 -16.75 45.21 6.06
N ASN A 630 -15.52 44.73 5.89
CA ASN A 630 -15.16 43.78 4.83
C ASN A 630 -15.78 42.41 5.09
N GLU A 631 -15.79 41.95 6.34
CA GLU A 631 -16.44 40.69 6.70
C GLU A 631 -17.95 40.74 6.47
N GLN A 632 -18.60 41.86 6.76
CA GLN A 632 -20.01 42.08 6.46
C GLN A 632 -20.29 42.04 4.95
N LYS A 633 -19.49 42.72 4.12
CA LYS A 633 -19.62 42.71 2.66
C LYS A 633 -19.41 41.30 2.07
N LEU A 634 -18.46 40.56 2.59
CA LEU A 634 -18.25 39.15 2.19
C LEU A 634 -19.42 38.25 2.59
N SER A 635 -20.02 38.46 3.76
CA SER A 635 -21.20 37.70 4.22
C SER A 635 -22.45 37.98 3.39
N GLU A 636 -22.55 39.13 2.76
CA GLU A 636 -23.64 39.51 1.86
C GLU A 636 -23.48 38.93 0.43
N ASN A 637 -22.33 38.36 0.10
CA ASN A 637 -22.11 37.74 -1.20
C ASN A 637 -23.10 36.57 -1.42
N PRO A 638 -23.96 36.63 -2.47
CA PRO A 638 -24.98 35.61 -2.70
C PRO A 638 -24.40 34.21 -2.93
N PHE A 639 -23.14 34.09 -3.33
CA PHE A 639 -22.44 32.81 -3.52
C PHE A 639 -21.89 32.22 -2.20
N GLU A 640 -21.77 33.03 -1.14
CA GLU A 640 -21.39 32.58 0.20
C GLU A 640 -22.56 32.22 1.10
N ARG A 641 -23.81 32.62 0.72
CA ARG A 641 -25.01 32.25 1.50
C ARG A 641 -25.14 30.74 1.58
N LYS A 642 -25.27 30.23 2.80
CA LYS A 642 -25.66 28.83 3.04
C LYS A 642 -26.95 28.56 2.30
N SER A 643 -26.97 27.64 1.35
CA SER A 643 -28.23 27.13 0.80
C SER A 643 -29.00 26.55 1.97
N ASN A 644 -30.27 26.94 2.15
CA ASN A 644 -31.11 26.30 3.16
C ASN A 644 -30.97 24.79 3.06
N PRO A 645 -30.85 24.08 4.19
CA PRO A 645 -30.76 22.63 4.15
C PRO A 645 -32.00 22.11 3.42
N VAL A 646 -31.79 21.38 2.35
CA VAL A 646 -32.83 20.59 1.71
C VAL A 646 -33.23 19.56 2.76
N ILE A 647 -34.38 19.79 3.39
CA ILE A 647 -35.01 18.82 4.28
C ILE A 647 -35.38 17.64 3.37
N VAL A 648 -34.50 16.65 3.34
CA VAL A 648 -34.85 15.33 2.80
C VAL A 648 -35.88 14.79 3.77
N LYS A 649 -37.17 14.93 3.41
CA LYS A 649 -38.24 14.23 4.09
C LYS A 649 -37.97 12.74 3.93
N GLU A 650 -37.43 12.11 4.97
CA GLU A 650 -37.42 10.67 5.08
C GLU A 650 -38.89 10.21 4.98
N LYS A 651 -39.18 9.41 3.95
CA LYS A 651 -40.40 8.65 3.90
C LYS A 651 -40.41 7.70 5.11
N PRO A 652 -41.49 7.63 5.90
CA PRO A 652 -41.54 6.67 6.99
C PRO A 652 -41.40 5.26 6.43
N VAL A 653 -40.46 4.51 6.96
CA VAL A 653 -40.28 3.08 6.71
C VAL A 653 -41.54 2.39 7.25
N GLY A 654 -42.42 1.95 6.35
CA GLY A 654 -43.57 1.12 6.68
C GLY A 654 -43.08 -0.27 7.09
N GLU A 655 -43.52 -0.70 8.26
CA GLU A 655 -43.39 -2.09 8.72
C GLU A 655 -44.10 -3.03 7.72
N GLY A 656 -43.31 -3.80 6.97
CA GLY A 656 -43.77 -4.86 6.09
C GLY A 656 -43.41 -6.22 6.67
N LYS A 657 -44.47 -6.96 7.07
CA LYS A 657 -44.39 -8.38 7.43
C LYS A 657 -43.87 -9.26 6.27
N PRO A 658 -43.31 -10.40 6.57
CA PRO A 658 -42.83 -11.33 5.54
C PRO A 658 -43.97 -12.18 4.98
N GLU A 659 -44.15 -12.18 3.68
CA GLU A 659 -44.92 -13.20 2.95
C GLU A 659 -44.01 -14.04 2.05
N THR A 660 -44.11 -15.33 2.30
CA THR A 660 -43.64 -16.46 1.53
C THR A 660 -44.47 -16.65 0.26
N SER A 661 -43.82 -17.01 -0.87
CA SER A 661 -44.14 -18.14 -1.75
C SER A 661 -43.81 -17.88 -3.24
N ALA A 662 -42.96 -18.67 -3.72
CA ALA A 662 -42.84 -19.51 -4.94
C ALA A 662 -43.44 -19.05 -6.28
N PRO A 663 -42.90 -19.62 -7.41
CA PRO A 663 -42.88 -18.99 -8.73
C PRO A 663 -43.98 -19.54 -9.66
N GLU A 664 -44.39 -18.72 -10.62
CA GLU A 664 -45.20 -19.23 -11.75
C GLU A 664 -44.82 -18.58 -13.08
N LYS A 665 -44.64 -19.45 -13.99
CA LYS A 665 -44.50 -19.62 -15.43
C LYS A 665 -44.90 -18.49 -16.39
N ALA A 666 -44.15 -18.52 -17.46
CA ALA A 666 -44.31 -17.97 -18.79
C ALA A 666 -45.73 -18.05 -19.42
N GLU A 667 -46.06 -17.05 -20.22
CA GLU A 667 -46.85 -17.27 -21.42
C GLU A 667 -46.54 -16.22 -22.52
N GLU A 668 -46.21 -16.74 -23.71
CA GLU A 668 -46.17 -16.09 -25.01
C GLU A 668 -47.57 -15.62 -25.46
N LYS A 669 -47.62 -14.53 -26.23
CA LYS A 669 -48.49 -14.34 -27.44
C LYS A 669 -48.05 -13.09 -28.16
N SER A 670 -47.41 -13.20 -29.30
CA SER A 670 -47.83 -13.09 -30.70
C SER A 670 -49.08 -12.20 -30.95
N ASP A 671 -49.03 -11.17 -31.75
CA ASP A 671 -49.44 -11.18 -33.14
C ASP A 671 -49.49 -9.75 -33.75
N LYS A 672 -49.04 -9.67 -35.00
CA LYS A 672 -49.50 -8.88 -36.17
C LYS A 672 -49.70 -7.35 -35.99
N GLY A 673 -49.17 -6.56 -36.79
CA GLY A 673 -49.14 -6.45 -38.25
C GLY A 673 -49.60 -5.04 -38.62
N ASP A 674 -48.99 -4.40 -39.45
CA ASP A 674 -49.40 -3.93 -40.76
C ASP A 674 -48.68 -2.63 -41.19
N SER A 675 -48.09 -2.75 -42.31
CA SER A 675 -47.87 -1.89 -43.48
C SER A 675 -48.02 -0.37 -43.39
N GLY A 676 -47.09 0.31 -44.06
CA GLY A 676 -47.26 1.67 -44.60
C GLY A 676 -46.01 2.24 -45.18
N GLU A 677 -45.80 2.01 -46.46
CA GLU A 677 -44.90 2.67 -47.40
C GLU A 677 -44.98 4.21 -47.33
N GLU A 678 -43.88 4.89 -47.59
CA GLU A 678 -43.57 5.69 -48.78
C GLU A 678 -42.34 6.57 -48.60
N LYS A 679 -41.31 6.30 -49.38
CA LYS A 679 -40.74 7.07 -50.50
C LYS A 679 -40.40 8.56 -50.27
N GLY A 680 -39.16 8.84 -50.63
CA GLY A 680 -38.76 10.10 -51.30
C GLY A 680 -37.43 10.63 -50.74
N LYS A 681 -36.34 10.37 -51.32
CA LYS A 681 -35.57 10.96 -52.45
C LYS A 681 -34.97 12.36 -52.13
N HIS A 682 -33.67 12.39 -52.43
CA HIS A 682 -32.81 13.53 -52.85
C HIS A 682 -32.40 14.52 -51.72
N GLU A 683 -31.14 14.91 -51.58
CA GLU A 683 -29.88 15.00 -52.39
C GLU A 683 -28.67 14.65 -51.56
#